data_41aef23b06927ee31440aa343386e4d8
#
_entry.id   41aef23b06927ee31440aa343386e4d8
#
_cell.length_a   1.000
_cell.length_b   1.000
_cell.length_c   1.000
_cell.angle_alpha   90.00
_cell.angle_beta   90.00
_cell.angle_gamma   90.00
#
_symmetry.space_group_name_H-M   'P 1'
#
loop_
_entity.id
_entity.type
_entity.pdbx_description
1 polymer ?
#
loop_
_entity_poly.entity_id
_entity_poly.type
_entity_poly.pdbx_seq_one_letter_code
_entity_poly.pdbx_strand_id
1 'polypeptide(L)'
;DRVRGGALRVLNDGLIGRSKKLLKRIEMYNLDGWEWLGDLKGAVQTGDNQEDAAAKRMREVITGRSVLSMPNKLGGFRLRYGRACNTGFAAVGFHPVIAEILDHTIAVGTQVKIDIPGKGATVAFVDSIETPIVRLLNGDVVKIRNVQHGIEIKNKIEKILHLGDILITFGDFLENNAQLIPSGYVEEIWIEELKQIISKFEPKNQYLEQFLTKLPSVEDALKISINFQFSLHPHYLYYWDKISSEELLQLLQPINFDEKKIEYSIKIKKILEKLGTPHKVENESIILENDEAKIFFNLLFVTKPIINDLSIPEILTKSSKIKINNKFSTSIGVRIGRPEKAAARQMKPPTHILFPISDKGGPTRDLLKASRNEHFFANIYNRHCSQCDEPSIGIKCSKCGEKTIITFRCNNCRDTLTEPYCEKCKRKAPANSHKEFPLKSRLLLAQEKMGIRAKEPFKGLKELISQDKIAEPLEKGLVRQNLGLTTFKDGTIRFDATNSPLTQFKPSWIGTSIEKLKELGYSHDIDGKPLESIDQTIELRMQDVVIPNESGRYLVSTCKYIDTLLVKFYGKSSFYNVTNNEELIGHLIIGLAPHTSVGIVGRIIGYTETHVCFGTPNWHSAKRRDADGDADSIMLLMDSLLNFSRQFLSDKIGGLMDAPL
;
A
#
# COMPACT_ATOMS: atom_id res chain seq x y z
N ASP A 1 22.15 11.32 -9.33
CA ASP A 1 22.00 9.89 -9.06
C ASP A 1 21.48 9.18 -10.29
N ARG A 2 22.12 8.05 -10.65
CA ARG A 2 21.70 7.26 -11.82
C ARG A 2 20.34 6.65 -11.57
N VAL A 3 19.35 7.04 -12.36
CA VAL A 3 18.07 6.38 -12.47
C VAL A 3 18.30 5.02 -13.14
N ARG A 4 17.90 3.93 -12.48
CA ARG A 4 18.09 2.55 -12.98
C ARG A 4 16.75 1.91 -13.31
N GLY A 5 16.77 0.73 -13.95
CA GLY A 5 15.66 0.06 -14.60
C GLY A 5 14.27 0.24 -13.99
N GLY A 6 14.07 -0.11 -12.71
CA GLY A 6 12.78 0.06 -12.06
C GLY A 6 12.39 1.50 -11.80
N ALA A 7 13.34 2.37 -11.50
CA ALA A 7 13.07 3.80 -11.37
C ALA A 7 12.69 4.42 -12.74
N LEU A 8 13.30 3.96 -13.85
CA LEU A 8 12.90 4.34 -15.20
C LEU A 8 11.46 3.92 -15.53
N ARG A 9 11.06 2.71 -15.12
CA ARG A 9 9.69 2.25 -15.31
C ARG A 9 8.70 3.05 -14.48
N VAL A 10 9.05 3.38 -13.26
CA VAL A 10 8.26 4.27 -12.39
C VAL A 10 8.16 5.67 -12.98
N LEU A 11 9.26 6.19 -13.51
CA LEU A 11 9.29 7.45 -14.27
C LEU A 11 8.37 7.36 -15.49
N ASN A 12 8.43 6.27 -16.25
CA ASN A 12 7.61 6.07 -17.44
C ASN A 12 6.11 5.99 -17.10
N ASP A 13 5.73 5.20 -16.11
CA ASP A 13 4.33 5.01 -15.73
C ASP A 13 3.73 6.21 -14.95
N GLY A 14 4.54 6.89 -14.14
CA GLY A 14 4.11 7.97 -13.26
C GLY A 14 4.47 9.38 -13.73
N LEU A 15 5.70 9.59 -14.24
CA LEU A 15 6.23 10.89 -14.64
C LEU A 15 5.96 11.21 -16.11
N ILE A 16 6.27 10.29 -17.02
CA ILE A 16 6.16 10.53 -18.46
C ILE A 16 4.70 10.71 -18.90
N GLY A 17 3.80 9.83 -18.41
CA GLY A 17 2.36 9.94 -18.67
C GLY A 17 1.70 11.22 -18.12
N ARG A 18 2.39 11.98 -17.26
CA ARG A 18 1.89 13.20 -16.62
C ARG A 18 2.88 14.35 -16.65
N SER A 19 3.82 14.34 -17.59
CA SER A 19 4.96 15.27 -17.67
C SER A 19 4.57 16.74 -17.55
N LYS A 20 3.55 17.22 -18.27
CA LYS A 20 3.08 18.61 -18.17
C LYS A 20 2.55 19.00 -16.79
N LYS A 21 1.94 18.05 -16.07
CA LYS A 21 1.41 18.29 -14.71
C LYS A 21 2.53 18.36 -13.68
N LEU A 22 3.60 17.62 -13.92
CA LEU A 22 4.80 17.59 -13.09
C LEU A 22 5.71 18.79 -13.32
N LEU A 23 5.89 19.22 -14.57
CA LEU A 23 6.65 20.44 -14.89
C LEU A 23 6.11 21.66 -14.16
N LYS A 24 4.78 21.84 -14.12
CA LYS A 24 4.18 22.93 -13.35
C LYS A 24 4.49 22.90 -11.85
N ARG A 25 4.72 21.71 -11.27
CA ARG A 25 5.13 21.56 -9.87
C ARG A 25 6.62 21.81 -9.69
N ILE A 26 7.43 21.33 -10.62
CA ILE A 26 8.87 21.54 -10.66
C ILE A 26 9.18 23.03 -10.74
N GLU A 27 8.53 23.74 -11.63
CA GLU A 27 8.61 25.20 -11.75
C GLU A 27 8.18 25.92 -10.46
N MET A 28 7.07 25.47 -9.85
CA MET A 28 6.56 26.05 -8.60
C MET A 28 7.51 25.88 -7.41
N TYR A 29 8.29 24.80 -7.40
CA TYR A 29 9.26 24.50 -6.33
C TYR A 29 10.70 24.87 -6.68
N ASN A 30 10.93 25.52 -7.85
CA ASN A 30 12.25 25.88 -8.38
C ASN A 30 13.24 24.71 -8.36
N LEU A 31 12.82 23.55 -8.87
CA LEU A 31 13.67 22.36 -8.96
C LEU A 31 14.36 22.29 -10.32
N ASP A 32 15.69 22.18 -10.31
CA ASP A 32 16.51 22.11 -11.53
C ASP A 32 16.67 20.66 -12.03
N GLY A 33 17.00 20.50 -13.32
CA GLY A 33 17.38 19.22 -13.93
C GLY A 33 16.21 18.34 -14.39
N TRP A 34 15.00 18.91 -14.48
CA TRP A 34 13.79 18.21 -14.92
C TRP A 34 13.20 18.76 -16.23
N GLU A 35 13.92 19.68 -16.91
CA GLU A 35 13.48 20.37 -18.11
C GLU A 35 13.16 19.40 -19.25
N TRP A 36 13.88 18.27 -19.30
CA TRP A 36 13.68 17.17 -20.26
C TRP A 36 12.25 16.59 -20.28
N LEU A 37 11.48 16.77 -19.18
CA LEU A 37 10.07 16.36 -19.13
C LEU A 37 9.21 17.18 -20.11
N GLY A 38 9.65 18.37 -20.50
CA GLY A 38 8.97 19.22 -21.48
C GLY A 38 8.99 18.68 -22.91
N ASP A 39 10.03 17.93 -23.24
CA ASP A 39 10.27 17.39 -24.57
C ASP A 39 9.49 16.10 -24.85
N LEU A 40 8.82 15.54 -23.84
CA LEU A 40 8.07 14.30 -23.97
C LEU A 40 6.74 14.50 -24.70
N LYS A 41 6.64 13.94 -25.89
CA LYS A 41 5.42 13.93 -26.71
C LYS A 41 4.40 12.94 -26.11
N GLY A 42 3.23 13.42 -25.67
CA GLY A 42 2.13 12.51 -25.29
C GLY A 42 1.22 12.94 -24.13
N ALA A 43 1.37 14.13 -23.56
CA ALA A 43 0.46 14.60 -22.51
C ALA A 43 -0.84 15.16 -23.09
N VAL A 44 -1.93 14.42 -22.93
CA VAL A 44 -3.28 14.86 -23.29
C VAL A 44 -3.67 16.11 -22.49
N GLN A 45 -4.13 17.13 -23.19
CA GLN A 45 -4.68 18.35 -22.58
C GLN A 45 -6.02 18.01 -21.91
N THR A 46 -6.11 18.20 -20.60
CA THR A 46 -7.40 18.40 -19.95
C THR A 46 -7.40 19.81 -19.36
N GLY A 47 -8.24 20.65 -19.93
CA GLY A 47 -8.43 22.01 -19.44
C GLY A 47 -9.14 22.02 -18.09
N ASP A 48 -8.63 22.81 -17.16
CA ASP A 48 -9.36 23.17 -15.96
C ASP A 48 -8.87 24.51 -15.39
N ASN A 49 -9.82 25.26 -14.84
CA ASN A 49 -9.72 26.62 -14.34
C ASN A 49 -8.55 26.85 -13.38
N GLN A 50 -7.78 27.92 -13.62
CA GLN A 50 -6.42 28.11 -13.06
C GLN A 50 -6.34 28.57 -11.60
N GLU A 51 -7.34 29.23 -11.03
CA GLU A 51 -7.21 29.87 -9.70
C GLU A 51 -7.51 28.93 -8.51
N ASP A 52 -8.50 28.07 -8.60
CA ASP A 52 -8.80 27.05 -7.57
C ASP A 52 -7.76 25.92 -7.50
N ALA A 53 -7.05 25.71 -8.60
CA ALA A 53 -6.05 24.65 -8.72
C ALA A 53 -4.73 24.97 -7.98
N ALA A 54 -4.37 26.26 -7.84
CA ALA A 54 -3.10 26.65 -7.19
C ALA A 54 -3.17 26.49 -5.65
N ALA A 55 -4.27 26.92 -5.03
CA ALA A 55 -4.49 26.78 -3.58
C ALA A 55 -4.65 25.31 -3.17
N LYS A 56 -5.26 24.48 -4.03
CA LYS A 56 -5.42 23.05 -3.80
C LYS A 56 -4.10 22.28 -3.95
N ARG A 57 -3.19 22.74 -4.83
CA ARG A 57 -1.90 22.10 -5.10
C ARG A 57 -0.89 22.25 -3.95
N MET A 58 -0.94 23.33 -3.18
CA MET A 58 -0.04 23.55 -2.04
C MET A 58 -0.31 22.62 -0.83
N ARG A 59 -1.46 21.94 -0.83
CA ARG A 59 -1.85 21.01 0.25
C ARG A 59 -1.74 19.53 -0.12
N GLU A 60 -1.45 19.22 -1.39
CA GLU A 60 -1.35 17.83 -1.83
C GLU A 60 0.09 17.32 -1.70
N VAL A 61 0.35 16.49 -0.72
CA VAL A 61 1.56 15.69 -0.64
C VAL A 61 1.45 14.52 -1.63
N ILE A 62 2.55 14.15 -2.26
CA ILE A 62 2.60 12.99 -3.15
C ILE A 62 3.08 11.79 -2.34
N THR A 63 2.20 10.83 -2.13
CA THR A 63 2.57 9.56 -1.51
C THR A 63 3.36 8.69 -2.48
N GLY A 64 4.33 7.97 -1.94
CA GLY A 64 5.16 7.05 -2.71
C GLY A 64 5.53 5.82 -1.89
N ARG A 65 6.11 4.83 -2.55
CA ARG A 65 6.67 3.65 -1.89
C ARG A 65 8.03 3.32 -2.46
N SER A 66 8.88 2.71 -1.64
CA SER A 66 10.19 2.24 -2.07
C SER A 66 10.06 1.24 -3.21
N VAL A 67 10.90 1.40 -4.23
CA VAL A 67 10.98 0.48 -5.37
C VAL A 67 12.35 -0.18 -5.33
N LEU A 68 12.35 -1.49 -5.24
CA LEU A 68 13.54 -2.29 -5.43
C LEU A 68 13.67 -2.54 -6.92
N SER A 69 14.63 -1.89 -7.55
CA SER A 69 14.89 -2.06 -8.95
C SER A 69 16.11 -2.92 -9.17
N MET A 70 15.95 -3.89 -10.02
CA MET A 70 17.07 -4.59 -10.58
C MET A 70 17.49 -3.91 -11.86
N PRO A 71 18.80 -3.74 -12.13
CA PRO A 71 19.24 -3.34 -13.44
C PRO A 71 18.66 -4.31 -14.47
N ASN A 72 18.41 -3.84 -15.69
CA ASN A 72 17.85 -4.63 -16.80
C ASN A 72 18.79 -5.79 -17.24
N LYS A 73 19.43 -6.42 -16.29
CA LYS A 73 20.41 -7.49 -16.39
C LYS A 73 20.08 -8.56 -15.37
N LEU A 74 20.75 -9.67 -15.49
CA LEU A 74 20.74 -10.76 -14.52
C LEU A 74 21.12 -10.24 -13.13
N GLY A 75 20.46 -10.72 -12.08
CA GLY A 75 20.96 -10.66 -10.74
C GLY A 75 20.37 -9.64 -9.79
N GLY A 76 21.02 -9.49 -8.65
CA GLY A 76 20.63 -8.60 -7.55
C GLY A 76 19.63 -9.20 -6.56
N PHE A 77 19.27 -10.49 -6.67
CA PHE A 77 18.35 -11.16 -5.77
C PHE A 77 18.60 -12.67 -5.72
N ARG A 78 18.11 -13.31 -4.67
CA ARG A 78 18.05 -14.76 -4.55
C ARG A 78 16.69 -15.27 -5.00
N LEU A 79 16.67 -16.30 -5.86
CA LEU A 79 15.46 -17.02 -6.21
C LEU A 79 15.28 -18.23 -5.29
N ARG A 80 14.08 -18.40 -4.75
CA ARG A 80 13.66 -19.63 -4.06
C ARG A 80 12.49 -20.26 -4.78
N TYR A 81 12.48 -21.59 -4.83
CA TYR A 81 11.33 -22.36 -5.29
C TYR A 81 10.26 -22.42 -4.21
N GLY A 82 8.99 -22.37 -4.61
CA GLY A 82 7.86 -22.45 -3.72
C GLY A 82 6.98 -21.21 -3.76
N ARG A 83 5.92 -21.25 -2.96
CA ARG A 83 5.00 -20.11 -2.79
C ARG A 83 5.35 -19.33 -1.54
N ALA A 84 5.15 -18.02 -1.59
CA ALA A 84 5.12 -17.24 -0.37
C ALA A 84 3.93 -17.68 0.49
N CYS A 85 4.21 -18.16 1.70
CA CYS A 85 3.20 -18.53 2.68
C CYS A 85 2.54 -17.28 3.29
N ASN A 86 2.20 -16.30 2.47
CA ASN A 86 1.62 -15.06 2.95
C ASN A 86 0.27 -14.86 2.27
N THR A 87 -0.75 -14.57 2.99
CA THR A 87 -2.14 -14.23 2.70
C THR A 87 -2.48 -13.74 1.27
N GLY A 88 -1.95 -14.38 0.22
CA GLY A 88 -2.21 -14.05 -1.19
C GLY A 88 -1.44 -12.83 -1.72
N PHE A 89 -0.42 -12.34 -1.01
CA PHE A 89 0.49 -11.30 -1.46
C PHE A 89 1.85 -11.88 -1.85
N ALA A 90 2.50 -11.26 -2.85
CA ALA A 90 3.90 -11.50 -3.15
C ALA A 90 4.75 -11.12 -1.92
N ALA A 91 5.74 -11.93 -1.59
CA ALA A 91 6.66 -11.66 -0.49
C ALA A 91 8.07 -11.40 -1.00
N VAL A 92 8.75 -10.48 -0.32
CA VAL A 92 10.18 -10.18 -0.53
C VAL A 92 10.91 -10.31 0.79
N GLY A 93 12.01 -11.07 0.79
CA GLY A 93 12.83 -11.28 1.97
C GLY A 93 13.98 -10.28 2.06
N PHE A 94 14.12 -9.65 3.21
CA PHE A 94 15.26 -8.81 3.59
C PHE A 94 15.95 -9.38 4.81
N HIS A 95 17.25 -9.06 4.98
CA HIS A 95 17.91 -9.36 6.23
C HIS A 95 17.31 -8.53 7.38
N PRO A 96 17.04 -9.10 8.57
CA PRO A 96 16.35 -8.40 9.67
C PRO A 96 17.07 -7.13 10.14
N VAL A 97 18.39 -7.04 9.99
CA VAL A 97 19.16 -5.83 10.33
C VAL A 97 18.69 -4.59 9.58
N ILE A 98 18.04 -4.74 8.42
CA ILE A 98 17.50 -3.61 7.65
C ILE A 98 16.41 -2.88 8.42
N ALA A 99 15.57 -3.59 9.18
CA ALA A 99 14.59 -2.95 10.04
C ALA A 99 15.27 -2.08 11.11
N GLU A 100 16.29 -2.58 11.74
CA GLU A 100 17.00 -1.89 12.82
C GLU A 100 17.71 -0.62 12.34
N ILE A 101 18.45 -0.71 11.22
CA ILE A 101 19.20 0.46 10.70
C ILE A 101 18.31 1.51 10.03
N LEU A 102 17.06 1.17 9.70
CA LEU A 102 16.05 2.07 9.12
C LEU A 102 14.95 2.45 10.13
N ASP A 103 15.18 2.26 11.42
CA ASP A 103 14.22 2.58 12.50
C ASP A 103 12.81 2.05 12.19
N HIS A 104 12.72 0.81 11.73
CA HIS A 104 11.49 0.10 11.36
C HIS A 104 10.61 0.79 10.30
N THR A 105 11.15 1.72 9.51
CA THR A 105 10.44 2.26 8.34
C THR A 105 10.17 1.19 7.28
N ILE A 106 11.02 0.17 7.23
CA ILE A 106 10.75 -1.10 6.54
C ILE A 106 10.58 -2.17 7.61
N ALA A 107 9.36 -2.62 7.81
CA ALA A 107 8.99 -3.62 8.79
C ALA A 107 8.30 -4.81 8.11
N VAL A 108 8.07 -5.90 8.86
CA VAL A 108 7.24 -7.01 8.39
C VAL A 108 5.88 -6.49 7.95
N GLY A 109 5.43 -6.87 6.77
CA GLY A 109 4.17 -6.43 6.21
C GLY A 109 4.23 -5.12 5.41
N THR A 110 5.33 -4.34 5.48
CA THR A 110 5.53 -3.17 4.62
C THR A 110 5.48 -3.61 3.15
N GLN A 111 4.76 -2.86 2.32
CA GLN A 111 4.71 -3.14 0.90
C GLN A 111 5.81 -2.40 0.17
N VAL A 112 6.56 -3.14 -0.62
CA VAL A 112 7.57 -2.62 -1.54
C VAL A 112 7.25 -3.06 -2.96
N LYS A 113 7.64 -2.30 -3.95
CA LYS A 113 7.50 -2.70 -5.35
C LYS A 113 8.79 -3.33 -5.84
N ILE A 114 8.66 -4.52 -6.41
CA ILE A 114 9.75 -5.18 -7.13
C ILE A 114 9.60 -4.87 -8.61
N ASP A 115 10.67 -4.46 -9.28
CA ASP A 115 10.62 -4.13 -10.70
C ASP A 115 10.28 -5.36 -11.54
N ILE A 116 10.93 -6.47 -11.25
CA ILE A 116 10.66 -7.77 -11.85
C ILE A 116 10.35 -8.75 -10.70
N PRO A 117 9.17 -9.36 -10.68
CA PRO A 117 8.15 -9.47 -11.72
C PRO A 117 7.18 -8.28 -11.88
N GLY A 118 7.42 -7.14 -11.25
CA GLY A 118 6.67 -5.89 -11.47
C GLY A 118 5.45 -5.70 -10.57
N LYS A 119 5.37 -6.41 -9.45
CA LYS A 119 4.29 -6.28 -8.46
C LYS A 119 4.75 -5.70 -7.12
N GLY A 120 3.79 -5.25 -6.33
CA GLY A 120 3.99 -4.99 -4.91
C GLY A 120 4.22 -6.29 -4.15
N ALA A 121 5.19 -6.30 -3.25
CA ALA A 121 5.51 -7.44 -2.39
C ALA A 121 5.49 -7.03 -0.92
N THR A 122 5.10 -7.95 -0.07
CA THR A 122 5.10 -7.76 1.37
C THR A 122 6.45 -8.15 1.95
N VAL A 123 7.04 -7.29 2.76
CA VAL A 123 8.33 -7.55 3.41
C VAL A 123 8.21 -8.67 4.43
N ALA A 124 9.11 -9.63 4.32
CA ALA A 124 9.41 -10.63 5.34
C ALA A 124 10.91 -10.58 5.68
N PHE A 125 11.32 -11.04 6.85
CA PHE A 125 12.73 -11.08 7.21
C PHE A 125 13.30 -12.47 7.11
N VAL A 126 14.54 -12.54 6.56
CA VAL A 126 15.30 -13.77 6.32
C VAL A 126 16.74 -13.52 6.72
N ASP A 127 17.25 -14.25 7.70
CA ASP A 127 18.59 -14.09 8.26
C ASP A 127 19.69 -14.88 7.53
N SER A 128 19.30 -15.75 6.60
CA SER A 128 20.22 -16.61 5.82
C SER A 128 20.70 -15.98 4.52
N ILE A 129 20.55 -14.68 4.34
CA ILE A 129 20.97 -13.90 3.17
C ILE A 129 22.01 -12.85 3.55
N GLU A 130 22.72 -12.29 2.56
CA GLU A 130 23.75 -11.28 2.83
C GLU A 130 23.20 -10.01 3.46
N THR A 131 23.98 -9.49 4.38
CA THR A 131 23.70 -8.26 5.12
C THR A 131 24.04 -7.00 4.30
N PRO A 132 23.51 -5.82 4.69
CA PRO A 132 23.84 -4.55 4.07
C PRO A 132 25.31 -4.15 4.24
N ILE A 133 25.79 -3.33 3.29
CA ILE A 133 27.07 -2.62 3.36
C ILE A 133 26.77 -1.14 3.53
N VAL A 134 27.36 -0.54 4.54
CA VAL A 134 27.09 0.85 4.94
C VAL A 134 28.35 1.67 5.01
N ARG A 135 28.22 2.99 4.80
CA ARG A 135 29.25 3.97 5.08
C ARG A 135 28.94 4.65 6.40
N LEU A 136 29.94 4.74 7.26
CA LEU A 136 29.84 5.41 8.55
C LEU A 136 30.21 6.91 8.42
N LEU A 137 29.83 7.71 9.42
CA LEU A 137 30.11 9.15 9.49
C LEU A 137 31.59 9.50 9.43
N ASN A 138 32.48 8.61 9.91
CA ASN A 138 33.93 8.77 9.81
C ASN A 138 34.49 8.38 8.42
N GLY A 139 33.65 7.95 7.51
CA GLY A 139 34.02 7.54 6.16
C GLY A 139 34.33 6.05 6.00
N ASP A 140 34.40 5.26 7.05
CA ASP A 140 34.61 3.82 6.95
C ASP A 140 33.46 3.13 6.21
N VAL A 141 33.77 2.10 5.47
CA VAL A 141 32.79 1.21 4.83
C VAL A 141 32.80 -0.14 5.51
N VAL A 142 31.64 -0.55 6.01
CA VAL A 142 31.50 -1.73 6.83
C VAL A 142 30.38 -2.63 6.29
N LYS A 143 30.68 -3.94 6.12
CA LYS A 143 29.65 -4.96 5.94
C LYS A 143 29.09 -5.32 7.33
N ILE A 144 27.80 -5.17 7.52
CA ILE A 144 27.15 -5.47 8.80
C ILE A 144 27.21 -6.98 9.02
N ARG A 145 27.66 -7.43 10.19
CA ARG A 145 27.85 -8.87 10.46
C ARG A 145 26.56 -9.57 10.86
N ASN A 146 25.77 -8.94 11.68
CA ASN A 146 24.49 -9.46 12.21
C ASN A 146 23.64 -8.31 12.76
N VAL A 147 22.46 -8.63 13.29
CA VAL A 147 21.50 -7.64 13.84
C VAL A 147 22.13 -6.85 14.99
N GLN A 148 22.82 -7.52 15.92
CA GLN A 148 23.45 -6.86 17.06
C GLN A 148 24.50 -5.83 16.63
N HIS A 149 25.36 -6.18 15.68
CA HIS A 149 26.33 -5.25 15.11
C HIS A 149 25.63 -4.06 14.42
N GLY A 150 24.50 -4.30 13.74
CA GLY A 150 23.70 -3.22 13.14
C GLY A 150 23.17 -2.23 14.17
N ILE A 151 22.63 -2.71 15.28
CA ILE A 151 22.16 -1.90 16.40
C ILE A 151 23.29 -1.03 16.99
N GLU A 152 24.47 -1.62 17.18
CA GLU A 152 25.64 -0.91 17.73
C GLU A 152 26.14 0.24 16.87
N ILE A 153 26.01 0.12 15.54
CA ILE A 153 26.53 1.12 14.58
C ILE A 153 25.45 2.02 13.98
N LYS A 154 24.15 1.75 14.19
CA LYS A 154 23.06 2.43 13.49
C LYS A 154 23.15 3.96 13.55
N ASN A 155 23.50 4.51 14.72
CA ASN A 155 23.62 5.97 14.92
C ASN A 155 24.88 6.57 14.26
N LYS A 156 25.80 5.72 13.77
CA LYS A 156 27.01 6.13 13.06
C LYS A 156 26.89 5.96 11.55
N ILE A 157 25.79 5.39 11.05
CA ILE A 157 25.57 5.16 9.62
C ILE A 157 25.25 6.50 8.95
N GLU A 158 26.04 6.88 7.96
CA GLU A 158 25.79 8.02 7.09
C GLU A 158 24.94 7.60 5.89
N LYS A 159 25.27 6.45 5.28
CA LYS A 159 24.62 5.98 4.05
C LYS A 159 24.66 4.46 3.92
N ILE A 160 23.55 3.88 3.47
CA ILE A 160 23.51 2.49 3.00
C ILE A 160 23.99 2.47 1.56
N LEU A 161 25.10 1.77 1.29
CA LEU A 161 25.68 1.64 -0.05
C LEU A 161 25.02 0.51 -0.83
N HIS A 162 24.84 -0.64 -0.18
CA HIS A 162 24.21 -1.83 -0.73
C HIS A 162 23.31 -2.45 0.33
N LEU A 163 22.11 -2.89 -0.07
CA LEU A 163 21.15 -3.52 0.85
C LEU A 163 21.49 -4.97 1.23
N GLY A 164 22.51 -5.55 0.60
CA GLY A 164 22.72 -6.99 0.66
C GLY A 164 21.81 -7.75 -0.30
N ASP A 165 21.55 -9.00 0.01
CA ASP A 165 20.67 -9.84 -0.80
C ASP A 165 19.21 -9.50 -0.59
N ILE A 166 18.43 -9.71 -1.65
CA ILE A 166 16.96 -9.69 -1.61
C ILE A 166 16.46 -11.05 -2.08
N LEU A 167 15.57 -11.66 -1.29
CA LEU A 167 14.98 -12.93 -1.61
C LEU A 167 13.61 -12.73 -2.24
N ILE A 168 13.42 -13.19 -3.49
CA ILE A 168 12.14 -13.15 -4.19
C ILE A 168 11.69 -14.59 -4.42
N THR A 169 10.43 -14.90 -4.11
CA THR A 169 9.90 -16.24 -4.31
C THR A 169 9.66 -16.52 -5.78
N PHE A 170 9.93 -17.75 -6.22
CA PHE A 170 9.64 -18.22 -7.58
C PHE A 170 8.15 -18.06 -7.94
N GLY A 171 7.25 -18.27 -6.96
CA GLY A 171 5.81 -18.11 -7.13
C GLY A 171 5.38 -16.72 -7.60
N ASP A 172 6.14 -15.67 -7.25
CA ASP A 172 5.84 -14.30 -7.65
C ASP A 172 5.94 -14.11 -9.17
N PHE A 173 6.90 -14.77 -9.80
CA PHE A 173 7.03 -14.76 -11.27
C PHE A 173 5.86 -15.49 -11.94
N LEU A 174 5.47 -16.65 -11.42
CA LEU A 174 4.33 -17.41 -11.95
C LEU A 174 3.00 -16.66 -11.80
N GLU A 175 2.74 -16.11 -10.63
CA GLU A 175 1.50 -15.37 -10.35
C GLU A 175 1.36 -14.11 -11.22
N ASN A 176 2.47 -13.58 -11.71
CA ASN A 176 2.50 -12.39 -12.55
C ASN A 176 2.67 -12.68 -14.04
N ASN A 177 2.68 -13.94 -14.42
CA ASN A 177 2.94 -14.34 -15.80
C ASN A 177 4.28 -13.76 -16.32
N ALA A 178 5.23 -13.56 -15.41
CA ALA A 178 6.53 -12.99 -15.70
C ALA A 178 7.55 -14.10 -16.00
N GLN A 179 8.40 -13.86 -16.99
CA GLN A 179 9.49 -14.77 -17.30
C GLN A 179 10.48 -14.82 -16.13
N LEU A 180 10.88 -16.02 -15.76
CA LEU A 180 11.91 -16.23 -14.75
C LEU A 180 13.24 -15.66 -15.24
N ILE A 181 13.89 -14.90 -14.40
CA ILE A 181 15.24 -14.37 -14.65
C ILE A 181 16.24 -15.00 -13.69
N PRO A 182 17.49 -15.25 -14.12
CA PRO A 182 18.53 -15.77 -13.25
C PRO A 182 18.86 -14.79 -12.11
N SER A 183 19.14 -15.33 -10.94
CA SER A 183 19.65 -14.55 -9.81
C SER A 183 21.11 -14.11 -10.05
N GLY A 184 21.63 -13.24 -9.19
CA GLY A 184 23.06 -13.07 -9.01
C GLY A 184 23.73 -14.38 -8.56
N TYR A 185 25.05 -14.41 -8.65
CA TYR A 185 25.82 -15.57 -8.22
C TYR A 185 25.83 -15.65 -6.70
N VAL A 186 25.20 -16.69 -6.15
CA VAL A 186 24.95 -16.89 -4.71
C VAL A 186 25.51 -18.23 -4.24
N GLU A 187 25.58 -18.41 -2.90
CA GLU A 187 26.21 -19.59 -2.29
C GLU A 187 25.54 -20.89 -2.71
N GLU A 188 24.23 -20.90 -2.88
CA GLU A 188 23.50 -22.10 -3.32
C GLU A 188 23.95 -22.54 -4.72
N ILE A 189 24.17 -21.61 -5.64
CA ILE A 189 24.68 -21.91 -6.98
C ILE A 189 26.12 -22.42 -6.86
N TRP A 190 26.95 -21.76 -6.06
CA TRP A 190 28.34 -22.17 -5.82
C TRP A 190 28.43 -23.58 -5.27
N ILE A 191 27.60 -23.93 -4.27
CA ILE A 191 27.52 -25.27 -3.67
C ILE A 191 27.10 -26.32 -4.71
N GLU A 192 26.08 -26.06 -5.53
CA GLU A 192 25.63 -27.00 -6.56
C GLU A 192 26.71 -27.22 -7.64
N GLU A 193 27.40 -26.18 -8.08
CA GLU A 193 28.51 -26.31 -8.99
C GLU A 193 29.68 -27.06 -8.35
N LEU A 194 29.99 -26.84 -7.06
CA LEU A 194 31.00 -27.56 -6.30
C LEU A 194 30.69 -29.06 -6.22
N LYS A 195 29.42 -29.44 -5.95
CA LYS A 195 28.98 -30.84 -6.00
C LYS A 195 29.25 -31.50 -7.36
N GLN A 196 29.00 -30.77 -8.45
CA GLN A 196 29.27 -31.26 -9.80
C GLN A 196 30.76 -31.47 -10.03
N ILE A 197 31.65 -30.66 -9.45
CA ILE A 197 33.09 -30.83 -9.53
C ILE A 197 33.52 -32.05 -8.70
N ILE A 198 33.05 -32.15 -7.45
CA ILE A 198 33.36 -33.28 -6.56
C ILE A 198 32.97 -34.62 -7.20
N SER A 199 31.83 -34.66 -7.91
CA SER A 199 31.37 -35.89 -8.56
C SER A 199 32.31 -36.42 -9.69
N LYS A 200 33.22 -35.58 -10.16
CA LYS A 200 34.20 -35.98 -11.19
C LYS A 200 35.44 -36.68 -10.61
N PHE A 201 35.58 -36.72 -9.29
CA PHE A 201 36.73 -37.37 -8.63
C PHE A 201 36.33 -38.72 -8.03
N GLU A 202 37.20 -39.74 -8.30
CA GLU A 202 37.11 -41.07 -7.66
C GLU A 202 38.49 -41.47 -7.10
N PRO A 203 38.66 -41.63 -5.76
CA PRO A 203 37.68 -41.37 -4.69
C PRO A 203 37.34 -39.88 -4.55
N LYS A 204 36.22 -39.57 -3.91
CA LYS A 204 35.75 -38.19 -3.68
C LYS A 204 36.82 -37.36 -2.98
N ASN A 205 36.94 -36.10 -3.37
CA ASN A 205 37.93 -35.18 -2.84
C ASN A 205 37.45 -34.62 -1.49
N GLN A 206 37.91 -35.20 -0.37
CA GLN A 206 37.55 -34.80 0.99
C GLN A 206 37.86 -33.32 1.29
N TYR A 207 38.91 -32.76 0.67
CA TYR A 207 39.23 -31.33 0.83
C TYR A 207 38.12 -30.43 0.29
N LEU A 208 37.49 -30.79 -0.83
CA LEU A 208 36.38 -30.02 -1.38
C LEU A 208 35.08 -30.28 -0.67
N GLU A 209 34.83 -31.50 -0.19
CA GLU A 209 33.58 -31.86 0.48
C GLU A 209 33.30 -31.05 1.75
N GLN A 210 34.34 -30.66 2.52
CA GLN A 210 34.16 -29.83 3.72
C GLN A 210 33.50 -28.49 3.43
N PHE A 211 33.66 -27.93 2.24
CA PHE A 211 33.13 -26.62 1.85
C PHE A 211 31.68 -26.67 1.35
N LEU A 212 31.08 -27.85 1.31
CA LEU A 212 29.61 -27.96 1.13
C LEU A 212 28.81 -27.42 2.32
N THR A 213 29.44 -27.37 3.50
CA THR A 213 28.79 -26.94 4.74
C THR A 213 29.56 -25.85 5.50
N LYS A 214 30.83 -25.61 5.12
CA LYS A 214 31.70 -24.64 5.77
C LYS A 214 32.16 -23.57 4.79
N LEU A 215 32.10 -22.31 5.20
CA LEU A 215 32.67 -21.21 4.43
C LEU A 215 34.18 -21.42 4.25
N PRO A 216 34.73 -21.43 3.01
CA PRO A 216 36.17 -21.51 2.78
C PRO A 216 36.86 -20.23 3.30
N SER A 217 38.09 -20.36 3.77
CA SER A 217 38.97 -19.21 3.98
C SER A 217 39.28 -18.51 2.66
N VAL A 218 39.78 -17.27 2.69
CA VAL A 218 40.20 -16.57 1.46
C VAL A 218 41.23 -17.37 0.67
N GLU A 219 42.20 -17.95 1.39
CA GLU A 219 43.24 -18.78 0.78
C GLU A 219 42.68 -20.04 0.11
N ASP A 220 41.73 -20.70 0.79
CA ASP A 220 41.07 -21.88 0.23
C ASP A 220 40.21 -21.52 -0.98
N ALA A 221 39.44 -20.43 -0.89
CA ALA A 221 38.59 -19.95 -1.97
C ALA A 221 39.41 -19.59 -3.22
N LEU A 222 40.57 -18.92 -3.05
CA LEU A 222 41.49 -18.61 -4.12
C LEU A 222 42.11 -19.87 -4.71
N LYS A 223 42.60 -20.81 -3.86
CA LYS A 223 43.16 -22.12 -4.32
C LYS A 223 42.12 -22.93 -5.10
N ILE A 224 40.90 -23.02 -4.62
CA ILE A 224 39.79 -23.70 -5.30
C ILE A 224 39.56 -23.08 -6.67
N SER A 225 39.47 -21.75 -6.73
CA SER A 225 39.20 -21.04 -7.97
C SER A 225 40.30 -21.28 -9.01
N ILE A 226 41.56 -21.18 -8.61
CA ILE A 226 42.74 -21.35 -9.52
C ILE A 226 42.90 -22.82 -9.96
N ASN A 227 42.88 -23.76 -9.00
CA ASN A 227 43.22 -25.17 -9.28
C ASN A 227 42.12 -25.90 -10.05
N PHE A 228 40.86 -25.54 -9.82
CA PHE A 228 39.72 -26.21 -10.44
C PHE A 228 39.00 -25.35 -11.50
N GLN A 229 39.54 -24.16 -11.83
CA GLN A 229 38.91 -23.18 -12.71
C GLN A 229 37.43 -22.88 -12.32
N PHE A 230 37.23 -22.81 -11.02
CA PHE A 230 35.93 -22.68 -10.39
C PHE A 230 35.71 -21.24 -9.93
N SER A 231 34.44 -20.78 -9.87
CA SER A 231 34.16 -19.42 -9.45
C SER A 231 34.61 -19.17 -8.02
N LEU A 232 35.14 -17.96 -7.77
CA LEU A 232 35.40 -17.50 -6.42
C LEU A 232 34.11 -17.55 -5.61
N HIS A 233 34.19 -17.88 -4.32
CA HIS A 233 33.02 -18.00 -3.44
C HIS A 233 32.30 -16.67 -3.37
N PRO A 234 30.93 -16.63 -3.40
CA PRO A 234 30.12 -15.40 -3.42
C PRO A 234 30.44 -14.41 -2.29
N HIS A 235 30.81 -14.94 -1.13
CA HIS A 235 31.23 -14.12 0.03
C HIS A 235 32.39 -13.17 -0.28
N TYR A 236 33.27 -13.55 -1.20
CA TYR A 236 34.48 -12.82 -1.62
C TYR A 236 34.33 -12.13 -2.98
N LEU A 237 33.12 -12.12 -3.55
CA LEU A 237 32.81 -11.38 -4.76
C LEU A 237 32.35 -9.96 -4.43
N TYR A 238 32.81 -9.02 -5.24
CA TYR A 238 32.38 -7.62 -5.20
C TYR A 238 31.48 -7.28 -6.39
N TYR A 239 30.87 -6.11 -6.39
CA TYR A 239 29.96 -5.65 -7.44
C TYR A 239 30.70 -5.07 -8.64
N TRP A 240 31.50 -5.88 -9.31
CA TRP A 240 32.32 -5.51 -10.45
C TRP A 240 31.54 -4.94 -11.63
N ASP A 241 30.26 -5.24 -11.74
CA ASP A 241 29.35 -4.67 -12.73
C ASP A 241 29.02 -3.17 -12.52
N LYS A 242 29.43 -2.58 -11.38
CA LYS A 242 29.16 -1.20 -11.02
C LYS A 242 30.22 -0.21 -11.42
N ILE A 243 31.36 -0.67 -11.85
CA ILE A 243 32.47 0.17 -12.26
C ILE A 243 32.67 0.13 -13.77
N SER A 244 33.25 1.19 -14.33
CA SER A 244 33.64 1.25 -15.74
C SER A 244 35.09 0.78 -15.93
N SER A 245 35.46 0.54 -17.18
CA SER A 245 36.86 0.20 -17.54
C SER A 245 37.84 1.32 -17.13
N GLU A 246 37.42 2.58 -17.20
CA GLU A 246 38.24 3.72 -16.75
C GLU A 246 38.43 3.71 -15.23
N GLU A 247 37.38 3.35 -14.48
CA GLU A 247 37.44 3.21 -13.02
C GLU A 247 38.31 2.01 -12.62
N LEU A 248 38.30 0.92 -13.37
CA LEU A 248 39.20 -0.21 -13.17
C LEU A 248 40.66 0.23 -13.37
N LEU A 249 40.96 1.03 -14.40
CA LEU A 249 42.31 1.57 -14.62
C LEU A 249 42.80 2.44 -13.46
N GLN A 250 41.89 3.19 -12.81
CA GLN A 250 42.24 3.99 -11.62
C GLN A 250 42.63 3.10 -10.43
N LEU A 251 41.99 1.93 -10.27
CA LEU A 251 42.36 0.96 -9.23
C LEU A 251 43.69 0.28 -9.47
N LEU A 252 44.19 0.25 -10.71
CA LEU A 252 45.48 -0.34 -11.08
C LEU A 252 46.67 0.62 -10.84
N GLN A 253 46.42 1.85 -10.41
CA GLN A 253 47.49 2.77 -10.00
C GLN A 253 48.10 2.31 -8.66
N PRO A 254 49.31 2.75 -8.32
CA PRO A 254 50.13 2.10 -7.28
C PRO A 254 49.40 2.07 -5.92
N ILE A 255 48.99 0.87 -5.56
CA ILE A 255 48.47 0.54 -4.23
C ILE A 255 49.64 -0.09 -3.48
N ASN A 256 49.98 0.42 -2.33
CA ASN A 256 50.98 -0.19 -1.47
C ASN A 256 50.35 -1.36 -0.70
N PHE A 257 50.46 -2.58 -1.25
CA PHE A 257 49.86 -3.78 -0.66
C PHE A 257 50.64 -4.34 0.53
N ASP A 258 51.93 -4.03 0.67
CA ASP A 258 52.69 -4.51 1.82
C ASP A 258 52.20 -3.93 3.13
N GLU A 259 51.71 -2.69 3.09
CA GLU A 259 51.06 -2.02 4.22
C GLU A 259 49.53 -2.11 4.21
N LYS A 260 48.90 -2.74 3.19
CA LYS A 260 47.44 -2.79 2.96
C LYS A 260 46.80 -1.40 2.86
N LYS A 261 47.57 -0.40 2.56
CA LYS A 261 47.19 1.00 2.47
C LYS A 261 47.11 1.45 1.02
N ILE A 262 46.09 2.23 0.75
CA ILE A 262 45.88 2.92 -0.51
C ILE A 262 45.91 4.40 -0.20
N GLU A 263 46.67 5.17 -0.96
CA GLU A 263 46.66 6.63 -0.84
C GLU A 263 45.23 7.14 -1.03
N TYR A 264 44.79 8.05 -0.12
CA TYR A 264 43.43 8.54 -0.16
C TYR A 264 43.18 9.36 -1.43
N SER A 265 42.23 8.92 -2.19
CA SER A 265 41.66 9.64 -3.32
C SER A 265 40.15 9.52 -3.27
N ILE A 266 39.43 10.65 -3.35
CA ILE A 266 37.97 10.66 -3.43
C ILE A 266 37.46 9.76 -4.56
N LYS A 267 38.21 9.69 -5.68
CA LYS A 267 37.84 8.84 -6.83
C LYS A 267 37.96 7.36 -6.47
N ILE A 268 39.10 6.95 -5.91
CA ILE A 268 39.35 5.55 -5.49
C ILE A 268 38.33 5.13 -4.43
N LYS A 269 38.10 5.99 -3.42
CA LYS A 269 37.10 5.73 -2.39
C LYS A 269 35.72 5.48 -2.98
N LYS A 270 35.26 6.31 -3.91
CA LYS A 270 33.97 6.12 -4.59
C LYS A 270 33.92 4.82 -5.39
N ILE A 271 35.02 4.38 -5.97
CA ILE A 271 35.09 3.10 -6.69
C ILE A 271 34.94 1.93 -5.70
N LEU A 272 35.67 1.96 -4.58
CA LEU A 272 35.55 0.95 -3.53
C LEU A 272 34.14 0.88 -2.93
N GLU A 273 33.51 2.03 -2.73
CA GLU A 273 32.10 2.11 -2.30
C GLU A 273 31.15 1.48 -3.32
N LYS A 274 31.37 1.71 -4.62
CA LYS A 274 30.59 1.07 -5.70
C LYS A 274 30.75 -0.45 -5.72
N LEU A 275 31.97 -0.92 -5.48
CA LEU A 275 32.30 -2.34 -5.39
C LEU A 275 31.73 -3.00 -4.13
N GLY A 276 31.36 -2.20 -3.12
CA GLY A 276 30.94 -2.71 -1.82
C GLY A 276 32.10 -3.31 -1.02
N THR A 277 33.29 -2.77 -1.17
CA THR A 277 34.51 -3.27 -0.48
C THR A 277 34.61 -2.65 0.90
N PRO A 278 34.62 -3.42 1.99
CA PRO A 278 34.88 -2.93 3.33
C PRO A 278 36.29 -2.29 3.42
N HIS A 279 36.38 -1.11 4.05
CA HIS A 279 37.64 -0.43 4.26
C HIS A 279 37.52 0.63 5.36
N LYS A 280 38.67 0.98 5.97
CA LYS A 280 38.79 2.07 6.95
C LYS A 280 39.45 3.27 6.32
N VAL A 281 39.15 4.45 6.84
CA VAL A 281 39.77 5.70 6.43
C VAL A 281 40.53 6.27 7.63
N GLU A 282 41.86 6.28 7.55
CA GLU A 282 42.74 6.79 8.61
C GLU A 282 43.86 7.64 8.00
N ASN A 283 44.09 8.85 8.55
CA ASN A 283 45.25 9.73 8.21
C ASN A 283 45.51 9.86 6.71
N GLU A 284 44.50 10.22 5.92
CA GLU A 284 44.61 10.37 4.48
C GLU A 284 44.96 9.05 3.73
N SER A 285 44.67 7.90 4.32
CA SER A 285 44.87 6.60 3.72
C SER A 285 43.59 5.77 3.81
N ILE A 286 43.38 4.91 2.82
CA ILE A 286 42.34 3.89 2.82
C ILE A 286 43.01 2.56 3.19
N ILE A 287 42.54 1.92 4.25
CA ILE A 287 43.09 0.67 4.76
C ILE A 287 42.12 -0.45 4.43
N LEU A 288 42.55 -1.43 3.64
CA LEU A 288 41.83 -2.66 3.38
C LEU A 288 42.08 -3.66 4.51
N GLU A 289 41.05 -4.42 4.89
CA GLU A 289 41.24 -5.54 5.80
C GLU A 289 42.03 -6.67 5.12
N ASN A 290 42.51 -7.66 5.89
CA ASN A 290 43.42 -8.69 5.36
C ASN A 290 42.81 -9.46 4.20
N ASP A 291 41.55 -9.80 4.28
CA ASP A 291 40.89 -10.63 3.28
C ASP A 291 40.66 -9.85 1.97
N GLU A 292 40.17 -8.61 2.08
CA GLU A 292 39.97 -7.70 0.97
C GLU A 292 41.30 -7.40 0.26
N ALA A 293 42.37 -7.12 1.02
CA ALA A 293 43.68 -6.86 0.47
C ALA A 293 44.22 -8.07 -0.34
N LYS A 294 44.06 -9.31 0.18
CA LYS A 294 44.49 -10.53 -0.52
C LYS A 294 43.70 -10.75 -1.82
N ILE A 295 42.37 -10.52 -1.78
CA ILE A 295 41.54 -10.67 -2.97
C ILE A 295 41.94 -9.65 -4.03
N PHE A 296 42.04 -8.39 -3.68
CA PHE A 296 42.43 -7.31 -4.59
C PHE A 296 43.83 -7.55 -5.18
N PHE A 297 44.81 -8.01 -4.37
CA PHE A 297 46.14 -8.34 -4.84
C PHE A 297 46.08 -9.42 -5.91
N ASN A 298 45.41 -10.53 -5.64
CA ASN A 298 45.32 -11.64 -6.58
C ASN A 298 44.56 -11.31 -7.86
N LEU A 299 43.54 -10.46 -7.79
CA LEU A 299 42.74 -10.10 -8.96
C LEU A 299 43.38 -9.03 -9.85
N LEU A 300 44.09 -8.07 -9.27
CA LEU A 300 44.51 -6.86 -9.98
C LEU A 300 46.01 -6.79 -10.25
N PHE A 301 46.85 -7.47 -9.44
CA PHE A 301 48.30 -7.23 -9.45
C PHE A 301 49.16 -8.43 -9.77
N VAL A 302 48.67 -9.66 -9.63
CA VAL A 302 49.40 -10.85 -10.03
C VAL A 302 49.64 -10.85 -11.55
N THR A 303 48.64 -10.41 -12.31
CA THR A 303 48.76 -10.17 -13.76
C THR A 303 47.96 -8.91 -14.10
N LYS A 304 48.62 -7.89 -14.68
CA LYS A 304 47.92 -6.65 -15.04
C LYS A 304 46.76 -6.92 -16.03
N PRO A 305 45.52 -6.53 -15.72
CA PRO A 305 44.40 -6.69 -16.64
C PRO A 305 44.64 -5.94 -17.95
N ILE A 306 44.39 -6.59 -19.08
CA ILE A 306 44.36 -5.94 -20.40
C ILE A 306 42.93 -5.55 -20.69
N ILE A 307 42.67 -4.24 -20.77
CA ILE A 307 41.34 -3.70 -21.02
C ILE A 307 41.01 -3.84 -22.50
N ASN A 308 39.87 -4.45 -22.76
CA ASN A 308 39.28 -4.66 -24.08
C ASN A 308 37.74 -4.52 -23.97
N ASP A 309 37.00 -4.84 -25.03
CA ASP A 309 35.55 -4.75 -25.10
C ASP A 309 34.80 -5.78 -24.25
N LEU A 310 35.48 -6.55 -23.40
CA LEU A 310 34.87 -7.51 -22.50
C LEU A 310 34.32 -6.83 -21.23
N SER A 311 33.41 -7.52 -20.54
CA SER A 311 32.97 -7.10 -19.23
C SER A 311 34.08 -7.18 -18.18
N ILE A 312 34.03 -6.35 -17.15
CA ILE A 312 35.05 -6.32 -16.10
C ILE A 312 35.27 -7.69 -15.44
N PRO A 313 34.25 -8.47 -15.07
CA PRO A 313 34.43 -9.83 -14.57
C PRO A 313 35.17 -10.74 -15.54
N GLU A 314 34.91 -10.62 -16.85
CA GLU A 314 35.63 -11.39 -17.87
C GLU A 314 37.08 -10.96 -18.01
N ILE A 315 37.36 -9.65 -17.96
CA ILE A 315 38.71 -9.09 -17.96
C ILE A 315 39.51 -9.63 -16.77
N LEU A 316 38.94 -9.54 -15.57
CA LEU A 316 39.59 -10.03 -14.35
C LEU A 316 39.79 -11.55 -14.36
N THR A 317 38.80 -12.32 -14.83
CA THR A 317 38.91 -13.77 -14.97
C THR A 317 40.06 -14.18 -15.90
N LYS A 318 40.19 -13.50 -17.04
CA LYS A 318 41.26 -13.79 -18.01
C LYS A 318 42.67 -13.42 -17.49
N SER A 319 42.76 -12.30 -16.76
CA SER A 319 44.04 -11.82 -16.26
C SER A 319 44.52 -12.59 -15.03
N SER A 320 43.64 -12.79 -14.02
CA SER A 320 44.03 -13.38 -12.74
C SER A 320 43.97 -14.92 -12.71
N LYS A 321 43.38 -15.57 -13.71
CA LYS A 321 43.00 -16.99 -13.69
C LYS A 321 42.00 -17.38 -12.58
N ILE A 322 41.45 -16.41 -11.89
CA ILE A 322 40.39 -16.60 -10.88
C ILE A 322 39.06 -16.33 -11.56
N LYS A 323 38.20 -17.33 -11.60
CA LYS A 323 36.88 -17.19 -12.24
C LYS A 323 35.98 -16.30 -11.39
N ILE A 324 35.50 -15.21 -11.97
CA ILE A 324 34.64 -14.24 -11.34
C ILE A 324 33.25 -14.22 -12.01
N ASN A 325 32.21 -14.54 -11.26
CA ASN A 325 30.85 -14.40 -11.70
C ASN A 325 30.23 -13.08 -11.14
N ASN A 326 29.23 -12.58 -11.83
CA ASN A 326 28.55 -11.37 -11.43
C ASN A 326 27.66 -11.61 -10.21
N LYS A 327 27.90 -10.84 -9.15
CA LYS A 327 27.09 -10.85 -7.94
C LYS A 327 25.82 -9.99 -8.09
N PHE A 328 25.93 -8.91 -8.82
CA PHE A 328 24.93 -7.88 -9.04
C PHE A 328 24.38 -7.27 -7.73
N SER A 329 24.24 -5.97 -7.69
CA SER A 329 23.62 -5.27 -6.58
C SER A 329 22.23 -4.78 -6.93
N THR A 330 21.36 -4.71 -5.93
CA THR A 330 20.03 -4.13 -6.08
C THR A 330 20.09 -2.62 -5.89
N SER A 331 19.35 -1.88 -6.70
CA SER A 331 19.17 -0.44 -6.58
C SER A 331 17.83 -0.14 -5.92
N ILE A 332 17.78 0.93 -5.13
CA ILE A 332 16.54 1.44 -4.53
C ILE A 332 16.14 2.70 -5.28
N GLY A 333 14.88 2.74 -5.66
CA GLY A 333 14.22 3.93 -6.16
C GLY A 333 12.99 4.27 -5.33
N VAL A 334 12.29 5.33 -5.69
CA VAL A 334 11.00 5.70 -5.10
C VAL A 334 9.97 5.81 -6.20
N ARG A 335 8.85 5.12 -6.04
CA ARG A 335 7.70 5.31 -6.92
C ARG A 335 6.89 6.50 -6.42
N ILE A 336 6.72 7.49 -7.27
CA ILE A 336 5.79 8.58 -7.03
C ILE A 336 4.37 8.05 -7.26
N GLY A 337 3.54 8.08 -6.22
CA GLY A 337 2.15 7.66 -6.26
C GLY A 337 1.23 8.74 -6.83
N ARG A 338 0.00 8.76 -6.36
CA ARG A 338 -1.00 9.77 -6.69
C ARG A 338 -0.99 10.87 -5.64
N PRO A 339 -1.47 12.09 -5.96
CA PRO A 339 -1.71 13.11 -4.96
C PRO A 339 -2.65 12.58 -3.88
N GLU A 340 -2.42 12.97 -2.64
CA GLU A 340 -3.29 12.64 -1.53
C GLU A 340 -4.71 13.14 -1.76
N LYS A 341 -5.67 12.37 -1.29
CA LYS A 341 -7.09 12.66 -1.39
C LYS A 341 -7.78 12.31 -0.08
N ALA A 342 -8.55 13.27 0.43
CA ALA A 342 -9.50 13.05 1.52
C ALA A 342 -10.84 13.71 1.11
N ALA A 343 -11.88 12.93 0.93
CA ALA A 343 -13.20 13.45 0.54
C ALA A 343 -14.31 12.44 0.82
N ALA A 344 -15.52 12.95 1.07
CA ALA A 344 -16.71 12.10 1.16
C ALA A 344 -16.90 11.28 -0.11
N ARG A 345 -17.15 9.98 0.05
CA ARG A 345 -17.45 9.06 -1.05
C ARG A 345 -18.89 9.24 -1.49
N GLN A 346 -19.09 9.88 -2.61
CA GLN A 346 -20.42 10.20 -3.12
C GLN A 346 -20.78 9.39 -4.35
N MET A 347 -22.07 9.09 -4.50
CA MET A 347 -22.63 8.65 -5.77
C MET A 347 -22.54 9.79 -6.80
N LYS A 348 -22.60 9.48 -8.07
CA LYS A 348 -22.65 10.46 -9.13
C LYS A 348 -24.02 10.43 -9.82
N PRO A 349 -24.88 11.43 -9.59
CA PRO A 349 -24.72 12.60 -8.72
C PRO A 349 -24.86 12.28 -7.21
N PRO A 350 -24.39 13.19 -6.32
CA PRO A 350 -24.55 13.02 -4.86
C PRO A 350 -26.00 12.87 -4.47
N THR A 351 -26.28 11.93 -3.57
CA THR A 351 -27.64 11.51 -3.22
C THR A 351 -27.82 11.48 -1.70
N HIS A 352 -28.92 11.98 -1.18
CA HIS A 352 -29.24 11.94 0.25
C HIS A 352 -30.00 10.67 0.63
N ILE A 353 -30.76 10.11 -0.32
CA ILE A 353 -31.64 8.98 -0.08
C ILE A 353 -31.73 8.04 -1.29
N LEU A 354 -31.77 6.75 -1.05
CA LEU A 354 -31.98 5.72 -2.07
C LEU A 354 -33.49 5.54 -2.33
N PHE A 355 -34.13 6.60 -2.80
CA PHE A 355 -35.56 6.62 -3.12
C PHE A 355 -35.79 7.05 -4.57
N PRO A 356 -36.58 6.30 -5.38
CA PRO A 356 -36.82 6.61 -6.78
C PRO A 356 -37.84 7.74 -6.92
N ILE A 357 -37.47 8.78 -7.70
CA ILE A 357 -38.33 9.93 -7.97
C ILE A 357 -38.68 10.13 -9.43
N SER A 358 -38.23 9.20 -10.30
CA SER A 358 -38.39 9.28 -11.76
C SER A 358 -37.89 10.63 -12.30
N ASP A 359 -38.52 11.17 -13.31
CA ASP A 359 -38.20 12.49 -13.88
C ASP A 359 -38.89 13.67 -13.15
N LYS A 360 -39.73 13.37 -12.15
CA LYS A 360 -40.54 14.40 -11.45
C LYS A 360 -39.74 15.35 -10.56
N GLY A 361 -38.50 14.97 -10.20
CA GLY A 361 -37.57 15.82 -9.42
C GLY A 361 -36.75 16.79 -10.27
N GLY A 362 -36.86 16.76 -11.59
CA GLY A 362 -36.08 17.55 -12.53
C GLY A 362 -34.59 17.15 -12.57
N PRO A 363 -33.71 17.94 -13.21
CA PRO A 363 -32.29 17.64 -13.35
C PRO A 363 -31.55 17.46 -12.02
N THR A 364 -31.99 18.17 -10.98
CA THR A 364 -31.41 18.11 -9.62
C THR A 364 -31.87 16.89 -8.82
N ARG A 365 -32.82 16.09 -9.34
CA ARG A 365 -33.43 14.93 -8.66
C ARG A 365 -33.99 15.30 -7.28
N ASP A 366 -34.72 16.40 -7.20
CA ASP A 366 -35.21 16.95 -5.95
C ASP A 366 -36.54 16.31 -5.55
N LEU A 367 -36.55 15.64 -4.42
CA LEU A 367 -37.71 14.94 -3.86
C LEU A 367 -38.79 15.92 -3.41
N LEU A 368 -38.43 17.14 -2.98
CA LEU A 368 -39.40 18.18 -2.65
C LEU A 368 -40.15 18.65 -3.91
N LYS A 369 -39.45 18.86 -5.02
CA LYS A 369 -40.10 19.19 -6.29
C LYS A 369 -41.01 18.05 -6.77
N ALA A 370 -40.56 16.81 -6.64
CA ALA A 370 -41.36 15.64 -6.99
C ALA A 370 -42.64 15.55 -6.12
N SER A 371 -42.56 15.91 -4.85
CA SER A 371 -43.69 15.86 -3.89
C SER A 371 -44.79 16.92 -4.13
N ARG A 372 -44.52 17.92 -4.99
CA ARG A 372 -45.52 18.94 -5.37
C ARG A 372 -46.51 18.43 -6.43
N ASN A 373 -46.21 17.31 -7.09
CA ASN A 373 -47.15 16.70 -8.03
C ASN A 373 -48.27 15.99 -7.28
N GLU A 374 -49.51 16.22 -7.66
CA GLU A 374 -50.68 15.60 -7.05
C GLU A 374 -50.64 14.08 -7.21
N HIS A 375 -50.25 13.62 -8.38
CA HIS A 375 -50.10 12.20 -8.69
C HIS A 375 -48.61 11.89 -8.91
N PHE A 376 -48.01 11.21 -7.93
CA PHE A 376 -46.60 10.75 -8.03
C PHE A 376 -46.55 9.24 -8.23
N PHE A 377 -46.02 8.79 -9.37
CA PHE A 377 -45.84 7.39 -9.72
C PHE A 377 -44.36 7.02 -9.69
N ALA A 378 -44.05 5.89 -9.05
CA ALA A 378 -42.69 5.36 -9.01
C ALA A 378 -42.70 3.83 -8.88
N ASN A 379 -41.59 3.21 -9.25
CA ASN A 379 -41.36 1.79 -9.00
C ASN A 379 -41.03 1.58 -7.52
N ILE A 380 -42.00 1.09 -6.77
CA ILE A 380 -41.89 0.91 -5.32
C ILE A 380 -42.29 -0.50 -4.94
N TYR A 381 -41.57 -1.05 -3.96
CA TYR A 381 -41.81 -2.40 -3.46
C TYR A 381 -43.21 -2.54 -2.85
N ASN A 382 -43.76 -3.73 -2.99
CA ASN A 382 -45.01 -4.12 -2.43
C ASN A 382 -44.79 -4.70 -1.04
N ARG A 383 -45.64 -4.27 -0.07
CA ARG A 383 -45.64 -4.86 1.27
C ARG A 383 -47.08 -5.12 1.68
N HIS A 384 -47.23 -6.07 2.56
CA HIS A 384 -48.53 -6.49 3.09
C HIS A 384 -48.44 -6.70 4.60
N CYS A 385 -49.45 -6.31 5.32
CA CYS A 385 -49.51 -6.52 6.77
C CYS A 385 -50.01 -7.94 7.06
N SER A 386 -49.19 -8.70 7.79
CA SER A 386 -49.55 -10.08 8.14
C SER A 386 -50.74 -10.23 9.08
N GLN A 387 -51.08 -9.16 9.79
CA GLN A 387 -52.11 -9.17 10.83
C GLN A 387 -53.47 -8.64 10.34
N CYS A 388 -53.47 -7.53 9.60
CA CYS A 388 -54.75 -6.91 9.16
C CYS A 388 -54.98 -7.05 7.64
N ASP A 389 -54.15 -7.81 6.95
CA ASP A 389 -54.22 -8.11 5.52
C ASP A 389 -54.25 -6.91 4.59
N GLU A 390 -53.76 -5.73 5.08
CA GLU A 390 -53.78 -4.50 4.33
C GLU A 390 -52.49 -4.28 3.54
N PRO A 391 -52.59 -3.84 2.29
CA PRO A 391 -51.41 -3.39 1.54
C PRO A 391 -50.72 -2.26 2.28
N SER A 392 -49.41 -2.34 2.42
CA SER A 392 -48.61 -1.35 3.13
C SER A 392 -47.43 -0.90 2.28
N ILE A 393 -46.92 0.29 2.57
CA ILE A 393 -45.76 0.87 1.94
C ILE A 393 -44.59 0.95 2.94
N GLY A 394 -44.90 0.91 4.22
CA GLY A 394 -43.93 1.02 5.32
C GLY A 394 -43.54 -0.31 5.91
N ILE A 395 -42.43 -0.36 6.64
CA ILE A 395 -41.96 -1.52 7.40
C ILE A 395 -42.98 -1.90 8.50
N LYS A 396 -43.71 -0.89 9.01
CA LYS A 396 -44.86 -1.06 9.92
C LYS A 396 -46.13 -0.70 9.22
N CYS A 397 -47.18 -1.44 9.51
CA CYS A 397 -48.54 -1.14 9.03
C CYS A 397 -49.03 0.18 9.59
N SER A 398 -49.62 1.03 8.75
CA SER A 398 -50.19 2.29 9.17
C SER A 398 -51.49 2.15 9.99
N LYS A 399 -52.15 0.96 9.91
CA LYS A 399 -53.42 0.68 10.58
C LYS A 399 -53.23 0.06 11.96
N CYS A 400 -52.40 -0.98 12.07
CA CYS A 400 -52.23 -1.74 13.31
C CYS A 400 -50.85 -1.63 13.96
N GLY A 401 -49.87 -0.99 13.30
CA GLY A 401 -48.51 -0.84 13.81
C GLY A 401 -47.62 -2.06 13.65
N GLU A 402 -48.14 -3.21 13.24
CA GLU A 402 -47.40 -4.45 13.10
C GLU A 402 -46.42 -4.45 11.92
N LYS A 403 -45.47 -5.35 11.98
CA LYS A 403 -44.44 -5.51 10.94
C LYS A 403 -45.07 -6.02 9.64
N THR A 404 -44.71 -5.39 8.53
CA THR A 404 -45.17 -5.79 7.19
C THR A 404 -44.14 -6.71 6.50
N ILE A 405 -44.62 -7.60 5.66
CA ILE A 405 -43.81 -8.48 4.83
C ILE A 405 -43.74 -7.97 3.39
N ILE A 406 -42.64 -8.26 2.68
CA ILE A 406 -42.51 -7.94 1.26
C ILE A 406 -43.34 -8.97 0.47
N THR A 407 -44.08 -8.48 -0.52
CA THR A 407 -44.87 -9.32 -1.45
C THR A 407 -44.36 -9.11 -2.88
N PHE A 408 -44.49 -10.11 -3.68
CA PHE A 408 -44.08 -10.13 -5.09
C PHE A 408 -45.31 -10.10 -5.98
N ARG A 409 -45.23 -9.45 -7.15
CA ARG A 409 -46.36 -9.41 -8.09
C ARG A 409 -45.93 -9.95 -9.44
N CYS A 410 -46.62 -10.98 -9.90
CA CYS A 410 -46.34 -11.55 -11.20
C CYS A 410 -46.73 -10.58 -12.32
N ASN A 411 -45.83 -10.26 -13.23
CA ASN A 411 -46.11 -9.36 -14.36
C ASN A 411 -47.08 -9.94 -15.38
N ASN A 412 -47.30 -11.26 -15.39
CA ASN A 412 -48.14 -11.95 -16.34
C ASN A 412 -49.56 -12.19 -15.79
N CYS A 413 -49.71 -12.90 -14.69
CA CYS A 413 -51.04 -13.17 -14.11
C CYS A 413 -51.47 -12.10 -13.09
N ARG A 414 -50.57 -11.18 -12.70
CA ARG A 414 -50.80 -10.14 -11.71
C ARG A 414 -51.06 -10.62 -10.28
N ASP A 415 -50.92 -11.92 -10.02
CA ASP A 415 -51.11 -12.49 -8.68
C ASP A 415 -50.06 -11.93 -7.71
N THR A 416 -50.49 -11.70 -6.47
CA THR A 416 -49.61 -11.32 -5.35
C THR A 416 -49.11 -12.60 -4.68
N LEU A 417 -47.80 -12.68 -4.51
CA LEU A 417 -47.07 -13.84 -4.04
C LEU A 417 -46.24 -13.51 -2.80
N THR A 418 -46.02 -14.49 -1.96
CA THR A 418 -45.10 -14.42 -0.83
C THR A 418 -43.67 -14.76 -1.22
N GLU A 419 -43.50 -15.51 -2.33
CA GLU A 419 -42.23 -15.95 -2.88
C GLU A 419 -41.90 -15.20 -4.18
N PRO A 420 -40.59 -15.02 -4.51
CA PRO A 420 -40.18 -14.29 -5.72
C PRO A 420 -40.36 -15.09 -7.02
N TYR A 421 -41.17 -16.14 -7.01
CA TYR A 421 -41.40 -17.02 -8.17
C TYR A 421 -42.89 -17.34 -8.33
N CYS A 422 -43.40 -17.20 -9.54
CA CYS A 422 -44.78 -17.53 -9.86
C CYS A 422 -44.87 -18.92 -10.43
N GLU A 423 -45.42 -19.86 -9.68
CA GLU A 423 -45.62 -21.27 -10.10
C GLU A 423 -46.51 -21.41 -11.32
N LYS A 424 -47.59 -20.58 -11.43
CA LYS A 424 -48.50 -20.59 -12.57
C LYS A 424 -47.84 -20.18 -13.87
N CYS A 425 -47.02 -19.13 -13.83
CA CYS A 425 -46.37 -18.54 -15.00
C CYS A 425 -44.93 -19.03 -15.19
N LYS A 426 -44.40 -19.79 -14.26
CA LYS A 426 -43.01 -20.31 -14.24
C LYS A 426 -41.97 -19.20 -14.46
N ARG A 427 -42.16 -18.04 -13.81
CA ARG A 427 -41.34 -16.85 -13.96
C ARG A 427 -41.06 -16.18 -12.62
N LYS A 428 -39.92 -15.46 -12.57
CA LYS A 428 -39.59 -14.62 -11.41
C LYS A 428 -40.58 -13.45 -11.33
N ALA A 429 -41.11 -13.21 -10.14
CA ALA A 429 -42.02 -12.10 -9.83
C ALA A 429 -41.25 -10.96 -9.13
N PRO A 430 -41.29 -9.72 -9.62
CA PRO A 430 -40.62 -8.60 -9.01
C PRO A 430 -41.28 -8.18 -7.70
N ALA A 431 -40.46 -7.67 -6.77
CA ALA A 431 -40.94 -7.06 -5.52
C ALA A 431 -41.51 -5.65 -5.76
N ASN A 432 -41.12 -4.98 -6.83
CA ASN A 432 -41.53 -3.62 -7.16
C ASN A 432 -42.62 -3.62 -8.23
N SER A 433 -43.53 -2.69 -8.09
CA SER A 433 -44.51 -2.36 -9.13
C SER A 433 -44.57 -0.85 -9.35
N HIS A 434 -44.85 -0.43 -10.60
CA HIS A 434 -45.12 0.96 -10.91
C HIS A 434 -46.53 1.30 -10.36
N LYS A 435 -46.56 2.17 -9.33
CA LYS A 435 -47.79 2.53 -8.65
C LYS A 435 -47.75 3.95 -8.15
N GLU A 436 -48.95 4.49 -7.89
CA GLU A 436 -49.06 5.76 -7.25
C GLU A 436 -48.55 5.67 -5.80
N PHE A 437 -47.77 6.65 -5.39
CA PHE A 437 -47.21 6.76 -4.05
C PHE A 437 -47.52 8.12 -3.48
N PRO A 438 -48.14 8.21 -2.32
CA PRO A 438 -48.56 9.49 -1.70
C PRO A 438 -47.32 10.20 -1.11
N LEU A 439 -46.39 10.64 -1.95
CA LEU A 439 -45.07 11.18 -1.58
C LEU A 439 -45.20 12.40 -0.64
N LYS A 440 -46.12 13.33 -0.93
CA LYS A 440 -46.30 14.55 -0.16
C LYS A 440 -46.69 14.24 1.29
N SER A 441 -47.75 13.44 1.50
CA SER A 441 -48.20 13.07 2.83
C SER A 441 -47.19 12.24 3.61
N ARG A 442 -46.49 11.29 2.93
CA ARG A 442 -45.44 10.50 3.55
C ARG A 442 -44.22 11.33 3.96
N LEU A 443 -43.83 12.30 3.13
CA LEU A 443 -42.76 13.22 3.47
C LEU A 443 -43.12 14.10 4.67
N LEU A 444 -44.36 14.60 4.75
CA LEU A 444 -44.83 15.37 5.91
C LEU A 444 -44.79 14.54 7.20
N LEU A 445 -45.30 13.30 7.17
CA LEU A 445 -45.22 12.40 8.31
C LEU A 445 -43.77 12.08 8.73
N ALA A 446 -42.87 11.89 7.77
CA ALA A 446 -41.45 11.67 8.05
C ALA A 446 -40.82 12.92 8.71
N GLN A 447 -41.14 14.11 8.22
CA GLN A 447 -40.67 15.38 8.79
C GLN A 447 -41.17 15.57 10.22
N GLU A 448 -42.46 15.32 10.48
CA GLU A 448 -43.05 15.39 11.79
C GLU A 448 -42.40 14.43 12.77
N LYS A 449 -42.30 13.15 12.39
CA LYS A 449 -41.63 12.09 13.18
C LYS A 449 -40.21 12.44 13.56
N MET A 450 -39.42 12.94 12.61
CA MET A 450 -38.01 13.28 12.83
C MET A 450 -37.83 14.67 13.46
N GLY A 451 -38.84 15.54 13.42
CA GLY A 451 -38.73 16.94 13.84
C GLY A 451 -37.78 17.73 12.93
N ILE A 452 -37.67 17.37 11.66
CA ILE A 452 -36.74 17.96 10.67
C ILE A 452 -37.53 18.36 9.43
N ARG A 453 -37.42 19.64 9.02
CA ARG A 453 -37.98 20.11 7.75
C ARG A 453 -36.98 19.86 6.62
N ALA A 454 -37.44 19.27 5.53
CA ALA A 454 -36.64 19.09 4.33
C ALA A 454 -36.32 20.43 3.68
N LYS A 455 -35.11 20.60 3.15
CA LYS A 455 -34.65 21.78 2.42
C LYS A 455 -34.38 21.40 0.96
N GLU A 456 -34.46 22.35 0.04
CA GLU A 456 -34.05 22.15 -1.34
C GLU A 456 -32.54 22.32 -1.49
N PRO A 457 -31.83 21.43 -2.26
CA PRO A 457 -32.34 20.22 -2.90
C PRO A 457 -32.33 18.99 -1.96
N PHE A 458 -33.41 18.23 -1.92
CA PHE A 458 -33.45 16.92 -1.28
C PHE A 458 -33.28 15.81 -2.32
N LYS A 459 -32.06 15.36 -2.53
CA LYS A 459 -31.66 14.55 -3.68
C LYS A 459 -31.98 13.06 -3.51
N GLY A 460 -32.83 12.53 -4.41
CA GLY A 460 -33.15 11.12 -4.56
C GLY A 460 -32.50 10.47 -5.79
N LEU A 461 -32.95 9.28 -6.16
CA LEU A 461 -32.54 8.53 -7.34
C LEU A 461 -33.54 8.76 -8.49
N LYS A 462 -33.06 8.63 -9.74
CA LYS A 462 -34.00 8.54 -10.87
C LYS A 462 -34.83 7.28 -10.77
N GLU A 463 -34.17 6.13 -10.62
CA GLU A 463 -34.77 4.80 -10.48
C GLU A 463 -33.94 3.94 -9.53
N LEU A 464 -34.55 2.89 -8.98
CA LEU A 464 -33.82 1.83 -8.25
C LEU A 464 -32.96 1.00 -9.21
N ILE A 465 -31.91 0.42 -8.69
CA ILE A 465 -30.92 -0.36 -9.48
C ILE A 465 -31.53 -1.55 -10.20
N SER A 466 -32.56 -2.16 -9.60
CA SER A 466 -33.35 -3.24 -10.23
C SER A 466 -34.76 -3.31 -9.64
N GLN A 467 -35.63 -4.06 -10.31
CA GLN A 467 -37.02 -4.24 -9.86
C GLN A 467 -37.16 -5.04 -8.55
N ASP A 468 -36.08 -5.71 -8.11
CA ASP A 468 -36.07 -6.50 -6.86
C ASP A 468 -35.53 -5.69 -5.66
N LYS A 469 -35.09 -4.45 -5.88
CA LYS A 469 -34.53 -3.60 -4.82
C LYS A 469 -35.60 -2.72 -4.18
N ILE A 470 -35.39 -2.38 -2.91
CA ILE A 470 -36.34 -1.59 -2.12
C ILE A 470 -35.88 -0.13 -2.01
N ALA A 471 -36.83 0.76 -1.86
CA ALA A 471 -36.55 2.16 -1.53
C ALA A 471 -36.22 2.31 -0.04
N GLU A 472 -35.32 3.24 0.25
CA GLU A 472 -34.94 3.60 1.61
C GLU A 472 -36.04 4.41 2.28
N PRO A 473 -36.25 4.29 3.62
CA PRO A 473 -37.20 5.14 4.36
C PRO A 473 -36.84 6.63 4.25
N LEU A 474 -37.85 7.48 4.06
CA LEU A 474 -37.68 8.94 3.87
C LEU A 474 -36.97 9.62 5.04
N GLU A 475 -37.21 9.12 6.25
CA GLU A 475 -36.61 9.58 7.49
C GLU A 475 -35.06 9.57 7.43
N LYS A 476 -34.46 8.51 6.88
CA LYS A 476 -33.00 8.40 6.76
C LYS A 476 -32.43 9.50 5.88
N GLY A 477 -33.07 9.76 4.75
CA GLY A 477 -32.65 10.81 3.83
C GLY A 477 -32.77 12.22 4.42
N LEU A 478 -33.85 12.49 5.19
CA LEU A 478 -34.06 13.77 5.87
C LEU A 478 -32.93 14.09 6.85
N VAL A 479 -32.53 13.12 7.65
CA VAL A 479 -31.44 13.31 8.62
C VAL A 479 -30.11 13.53 7.91
N ARG A 480 -29.81 12.77 6.86
CA ARG A 480 -28.58 12.97 6.07
C ARG A 480 -28.54 14.36 5.44
N GLN A 481 -29.66 14.79 4.82
CA GLN A 481 -29.74 16.12 4.23
C GLN A 481 -29.49 17.23 5.25
N ASN A 482 -30.10 17.13 6.41
CA ASN A 482 -29.96 18.12 7.46
C ASN A 482 -28.53 18.24 8.00
N LEU A 483 -27.76 17.13 7.98
CA LEU A 483 -26.39 17.05 8.45
C LEU A 483 -25.36 17.19 7.33
N GLY A 484 -25.78 17.49 6.09
CA GLY A 484 -24.88 17.62 4.95
C GLY A 484 -24.23 16.32 4.49
N LEU A 485 -24.83 15.18 4.81
CA LEU A 485 -24.33 13.84 4.49
C LEU A 485 -24.97 13.30 3.22
N THR A 486 -24.24 12.42 2.53
CA THR A 486 -24.70 11.69 1.35
C THR A 486 -24.57 10.19 1.57
N THR A 487 -25.47 9.43 0.94
CA THR A 487 -25.43 7.97 1.00
C THR A 487 -24.63 7.36 -0.14
N PHE A 488 -24.02 6.21 0.10
CA PHE A 488 -23.51 5.35 -0.94
C PHE A 488 -24.59 4.35 -1.41
N LYS A 489 -24.32 3.59 -2.46
CA LYS A 489 -25.29 2.69 -3.11
C LYS A 489 -25.85 1.57 -2.20
N ASP A 490 -25.24 1.32 -1.07
CA ASP A 490 -25.61 0.31 -0.07
C ASP A 490 -26.31 0.87 1.16
N GLY A 491 -26.51 2.18 1.21
CA GLY A 491 -27.12 2.88 2.35
C GLY A 491 -26.12 3.39 3.39
N THR A 492 -24.83 3.07 3.28
CA THR A 492 -23.79 3.55 4.21
C THR A 492 -23.27 4.92 3.84
N ILE A 493 -22.65 5.59 4.80
CA ILE A 493 -21.96 6.88 4.65
C ILE A 493 -20.47 6.61 4.67
N ARG A 494 -19.74 7.03 3.62
CA ARG A 494 -18.33 6.73 3.44
C ARG A 494 -17.50 7.97 3.21
N PHE A 495 -16.26 7.94 3.70
CA PHE A 495 -15.25 8.96 3.44
C PHE A 495 -13.99 8.30 2.90
N ASP A 496 -13.49 8.77 1.76
CA ASP A 496 -12.29 8.21 1.15
C ASP A 496 -11.06 8.96 1.63
N ALA A 497 -10.02 8.23 2.05
CA ALA A 497 -8.71 8.78 2.36
C ALA A 497 -7.60 7.96 1.70
N THR A 498 -6.52 8.61 1.30
CA THR A 498 -5.34 7.95 0.74
C THR A 498 -4.68 7.09 1.83
N ASN A 499 -4.27 5.87 1.49
CA ASN A 499 -3.59 4.98 2.44
C ASN A 499 -2.09 5.27 2.52
N SER A 500 -1.54 5.22 3.73
CA SER A 500 -0.10 5.19 3.96
C SER A 500 0.25 4.29 5.14
N PRO A 501 1.30 3.47 5.03
CA PRO A 501 1.74 2.64 6.14
C PRO A 501 2.41 3.48 7.22
N LEU A 502 2.17 3.10 8.46
CA LEU A 502 2.81 3.66 9.64
C LEU A 502 3.10 2.52 10.62
N THR A 503 4.33 2.43 11.12
CA THR A 503 4.72 1.42 12.10
C THR A 503 4.92 2.01 13.48
N GLN A 504 5.33 3.27 13.54
CA GLN A 504 5.65 3.98 14.77
C GLN A 504 5.16 5.43 14.67
N PHE A 505 4.83 6.03 15.80
CA PHE A 505 4.39 7.42 15.87
C PHE A 505 4.80 8.07 17.19
N LYS A 506 4.72 9.40 17.24
CA LYS A 506 4.79 10.18 18.49
C LYS A 506 3.42 10.76 18.82
N PRO A 507 3.00 10.80 20.09
CA PRO A 507 1.74 11.43 20.49
C PRO A 507 1.57 12.84 19.91
N SER A 508 2.66 13.63 19.84
CA SER A 508 2.67 14.97 19.26
C SER A 508 2.29 15.03 17.78
N TRP A 509 2.50 13.94 17.01
CA TRP A 509 2.14 13.90 15.58
C TRP A 509 0.65 13.70 15.32
N ILE A 510 -0.04 13.05 16.26
CA ILE A 510 -1.44 12.63 16.07
C ILE A 510 -2.41 13.42 16.94
N GLY A 511 -1.91 14.38 17.74
CA GLY A 511 -2.74 15.26 18.58
C GLY A 511 -3.50 14.56 19.70
N THR A 512 -3.03 13.40 20.16
CA THR A 512 -3.70 12.62 21.22
C THR A 512 -2.90 12.69 22.53
N SER A 513 -3.60 12.95 23.63
CA SER A 513 -2.97 13.05 24.95
C SER A 513 -2.41 11.70 25.44
N ILE A 514 -1.41 11.76 26.31
CA ILE A 514 -0.79 10.57 26.89
C ILE A 514 -1.81 9.76 27.69
N GLU A 515 -2.67 10.44 28.46
CA GLU A 515 -3.72 9.82 29.25
C GLU A 515 -4.66 9.02 28.35
N LYS A 516 -5.10 9.63 27.25
CA LYS A 516 -5.97 8.96 26.27
C LYS A 516 -5.30 7.77 25.61
N LEU A 517 -4.03 7.88 25.27
CA LEU A 517 -3.25 6.75 24.73
C LEU A 517 -3.08 5.61 25.75
N LYS A 518 -2.87 5.94 27.03
CA LYS A 518 -2.85 4.94 28.11
C LYS A 518 -4.21 4.22 28.26
N GLU A 519 -5.33 4.95 28.16
CA GLU A 519 -6.68 4.33 28.13
C GLU A 519 -6.83 3.37 26.94
N LEU A 520 -6.27 3.71 25.79
CA LEU A 520 -6.26 2.87 24.61
C LEU A 520 -5.28 1.69 24.69
N GLY A 521 -4.47 1.64 25.76
CA GLY A 521 -3.58 0.55 26.10
C GLY A 521 -2.11 0.79 25.74
N TYR A 522 -1.71 1.99 25.31
CA TYR A 522 -0.31 2.34 25.06
C TYR A 522 0.37 2.75 26.37
N SER A 523 1.19 1.89 26.93
CA SER A 523 1.82 2.10 28.25
C SER A 523 3.31 2.34 28.21
N HIS A 524 3.99 1.94 27.12
CA HIS A 524 5.43 2.01 26.97
C HIS A 524 5.80 2.50 25.58
N ASP A 525 6.99 3.08 25.46
CA ASP A 525 7.61 3.42 24.18
C ASP A 525 8.34 2.22 23.55
N ILE A 526 8.97 2.42 22.39
CA ILE A 526 9.71 1.36 21.67
C ILE A 526 10.94 0.85 22.44
N ASP A 527 11.47 1.62 23.38
CA ASP A 527 12.59 1.25 24.24
C ASP A 527 12.13 0.53 25.54
N GLY A 528 10.82 0.31 25.71
CA GLY A 528 10.23 -0.29 26.90
C GLY A 528 10.11 0.65 28.11
N LYS A 529 10.33 1.96 27.94
CA LYS A 529 10.17 2.96 29.01
C LYS A 529 8.69 3.34 29.16
N PRO A 530 8.23 3.65 30.36
CA PRO A 530 6.86 4.15 30.56
C PRO A 530 6.57 5.36 29.68
N LEU A 531 5.36 5.44 29.16
CA LEU A 531 4.93 6.56 28.32
C LEU A 531 4.64 7.79 29.19
N GLU A 532 5.49 8.81 29.13
CA GLU A 532 5.42 10.02 29.96
C GLU A 532 5.55 11.33 29.14
N SER A 533 6.11 11.24 27.91
CA SER A 533 6.33 12.39 27.06
C SER A 533 5.63 12.24 25.71
N ILE A 534 5.13 13.35 25.19
CA ILE A 534 4.50 13.41 23.85
C ILE A 534 5.49 13.20 22.70
N ASP A 535 6.79 13.25 22.96
CA ASP A 535 7.85 13.05 21.97
C ASP A 535 8.46 11.65 21.99
N GLN A 536 8.00 10.78 22.89
CA GLN A 536 8.39 9.37 22.87
C GLN A 536 7.81 8.67 21.64
N THR A 537 8.62 7.80 21.04
CA THR A 537 8.19 7.01 19.89
C THR A 537 7.49 5.74 20.36
N ILE A 538 6.32 5.47 19.82
CA ILE A 538 5.43 4.37 20.20
C ILE A 538 5.20 3.50 18.98
N GLU A 539 5.14 2.18 19.15
CA GLU A 539 4.76 1.24 18.11
C GLU A 539 3.24 1.28 17.87
N LEU A 540 2.83 1.42 16.61
CA LEU A 540 1.41 1.41 16.23
C LEU A 540 0.83 0.00 16.33
N ARG A 541 -0.26 -0.18 17.05
CA ARG A 541 -0.94 -1.47 17.15
C ARG A 541 -1.63 -1.84 15.84
N MET A 542 -1.76 -3.14 15.59
CA MET A 542 -2.12 -3.71 14.28
C MET A 542 -3.38 -3.11 13.65
N GLN A 543 -4.42 -2.83 14.42
CA GLN A 543 -5.70 -2.31 13.95
C GLN A 543 -5.95 -0.85 14.31
N ASP A 544 -4.96 -0.15 14.87
CA ASP A 544 -5.10 1.26 15.19
C ASP A 544 -4.77 2.12 13.96
N VAL A 545 -5.51 3.22 13.81
CA VAL A 545 -5.40 4.10 12.66
C VAL A 545 -5.42 5.56 13.06
N VAL A 546 -4.70 6.37 12.28
CA VAL A 546 -4.73 7.82 12.35
C VAL A 546 -5.39 8.34 11.07
N ILE A 547 -6.44 9.12 11.21
CA ILE A 547 -7.25 9.55 10.07
C ILE A 547 -7.16 11.07 9.84
N PRO A 548 -7.46 11.57 8.63
CA PRO A 548 -7.50 13.00 8.36
C PRO A 548 -8.49 13.74 9.27
N ASN A 549 -8.16 14.95 9.71
CA ASN A 549 -9.08 15.80 10.47
C ASN A 549 -10.42 16.04 9.76
N GLU A 550 -10.39 16.14 8.43
CA GLU A 550 -11.61 16.26 7.61
C GLU A 550 -12.49 15.01 7.69
N SER A 551 -11.86 13.82 7.71
CA SER A 551 -12.55 12.55 7.93
C SER A 551 -13.22 12.54 9.29
N GLY A 552 -12.52 12.95 10.35
CA GLY A 552 -13.07 13.05 11.70
C GLY A 552 -14.33 13.91 11.76
N ARG A 553 -14.28 15.13 11.22
CA ARG A 553 -15.45 16.04 11.16
C ARG A 553 -16.64 15.42 10.43
N TYR A 554 -16.39 14.72 9.33
CA TYR A 554 -17.44 14.04 8.58
C TYR A 554 -18.03 12.85 9.35
N LEU A 555 -17.19 12.08 10.06
CA LEU A 555 -17.62 10.97 10.91
C LEU A 555 -18.38 11.44 12.14
N VAL A 556 -18.05 12.59 12.75
CA VAL A 556 -18.83 13.21 13.83
C VAL A 556 -20.25 13.52 13.35
N SER A 557 -20.40 14.08 12.15
CA SER A 557 -21.73 14.28 11.55
C SER A 557 -22.47 12.96 11.33
N THR A 558 -21.74 11.90 10.98
CA THR A 558 -22.29 10.54 10.84
C THR A 558 -22.70 9.95 12.19
N CYS A 559 -21.96 10.20 13.29
CA CYS A 559 -22.39 9.83 14.64
C CYS A 559 -23.72 10.47 15.01
N LYS A 560 -23.87 11.78 14.78
CA LYS A 560 -25.13 12.52 15.00
C LYS A 560 -26.27 11.94 14.16
N TYR A 561 -26.01 11.54 12.93
CA TYR A 561 -26.97 10.86 12.07
C TYR A 561 -27.42 9.53 12.69
N ILE A 562 -26.50 8.70 13.13
CA ILE A 562 -26.80 7.39 13.74
C ILE A 562 -27.58 7.56 15.03
N ASP A 563 -27.16 8.45 15.93
CA ASP A 563 -27.83 8.72 17.19
C ASP A 563 -29.25 9.26 16.97
N THR A 564 -29.43 10.16 16.00
CA THR A 564 -30.77 10.65 15.62
C THR A 564 -31.66 9.51 15.10
N LEU A 565 -31.13 8.59 14.31
CA LEU A 565 -31.88 7.43 13.85
C LEU A 565 -32.23 6.49 15.00
N LEU A 566 -31.28 6.20 15.88
CA LEU A 566 -31.50 5.32 17.03
C LEU A 566 -32.65 5.87 17.90
N VAL A 567 -32.59 7.15 18.23
CA VAL A 567 -33.60 7.79 19.13
C VAL A 567 -34.94 7.97 18.42
N LYS A 568 -34.99 8.68 17.29
CA LYS A 568 -36.23 9.13 16.66
C LYS A 568 -36.86 8.11 15.72
N PHE A 569 -36.05 7.29 15.05
CA PHE A 569 -36.56 6.32 14.09
C PHE A 569 -36.77 4.94 14.69
N TYR A 570 -35.78 4.45 15.47
CA TYR A 570 -35.80 3.09 16.05
C TYR A 570 -36.33 3.06 17.50
N GLY A 571 -36.47 4.21 18.20
CA GLY A 571 -36.90 4.27 19.59
C GLY A 571 -35.93 3.61 20.58
N LYS A 572 -34.62 3.75 20.31
CA LYS A 572 -33.52 3.23 21.13
C LYS A 572 -32.74 4.40 21.76
N SER A 573 -31.90 4.11 22.73
CA SER A 573 -30.93 5.08 23.25
C SER A 573 -29.88 5.45 22.21
N SER A 574 -29.35 6.68 22.28
CA SER A 574 -28.18 7.08 21.50
C SER A 574 -26.97 6.20 21.84
N PHE A 575 -26.05 6.07 20.88
CA PHE A 575 -24.88 5.19 21.02
C PHE A 575 -23.57 6.00 21.13
N TYR A 576 -23.34 6.93 20.20
CA TYR A 576 -22.06 7.64 20.13
C TYR A 576 -21.96 8.80 21.11
N ASN A 577 -22.97 9.67 21.12
CA ASN A 577 -23.01 10.93 21.90
C ASN A 577 -21.80 11.84 21.67
N VAL A 578 -21.25 11.83 20.44
CA VAL A 578 -20.01 12.53 20.04
C VAL A 578 -20.35 13.89 19.44
N THR A 579 -19.65 14.93 19.87
CA THR A 579 -19.83 16.30 19.42
C THR A 579 -18.64 16.85 18.62
N ASN A 580 -17.43 16.34 18.87
CA ASN A 580 -16.16 16.79 18.27
C ASN A 580 -15.27 15.59 17.91
N ASN A 581 -14.14 15.86 17.26
CA ASN A 581 -13.19 14.84 16.82
C ASN A 581 -12.53 14.09 17.98
N GLU A 582 -12.24 14.77 19.08
CA GLU A 582 -11.51 14.19 20.22
C GLU A 582 -12.32 13.08 20.87
N GLU A 583 -13.64 13.28 21.01
CA GLU A 583 -14.56 12.30 21.56
C GLU A 583 -14.70 11.05 20.67
N LEU A 584 -14.33 11.16 19.40
CA LEU A 584 -14.34 10.04 18.46
C LEU A 584 -13.11 9.12 18.61
N ILE A 585 -12.07 9.54 19.35
CA ILE A 585 -10.89 8.71 19.61
C ILE A 585 -11.27 7.49 20.46
N GLY A 586 -10.91 6.29 19.97
CA GLY A 586 -11.27 5.01 20.57
C GLY A 586 -12.42 4.29 19.87
N HIS A 587 -13.21 4.99 19.04
CA HIS A 587 -14.30 4.38 18.29
C HIS A 587 -13.81 3.57 17.09
N LEU A 588 -14.64 2.58 16.72
CA LEU A 588 -14.33 1.63 15.66
C LEU A 588 -14.85 2.11 14.29
N ILE A 589 -14.01 1.94 13.31
CA ILE A 589 -14.30 2.14 11.90
C ILE A 589 -14.10 0.87 11.09
N ILE A 590 -14.59 0.87 9.86
CA ILE A 590 -14.29 -0.12 8.85
C ILE A 590 -13.54 0.57 7.72
N GLY A 591 -12.36 0.04 7.38
CA GLY A 591 -11.65 0.36 6.15
C GLY A 591 -12.03 -0.63 5.06
N LEU A 592 -12.42 -0.14 3.89
CA LEU A 592 -12.85 -0.95 2.75
C LEU A 592 -12.17 -0.48 1.48
N ALA A 593 -11.39 -1.37 0.86
CA ALA A 593 -10.81 -1.09 -0.45
C ALA A 593 -11.89 -1.16 -1.55
N PRO A 594 -11.82 -0.31 -2.61
CA PRO A 594 -12.73 -0.40 -3.75
C PRO A 594 -12.72 -1.80 -4.38
N HIS A 595 -13.90 -2.24 -4.82
CA HIS A 595 -14.09 -3.56 -5.46
C HIS A 595 -13.70 -4.75 -4.59
N THR A 596 -13.79 -4.62 -3.28
CA THR A 596 -13.67 -5.72 -2.32
C THR A 596 -14.93 -5.87 -1.50
N SER A 597 -15.14 -7.06 -0.93
CA SER A 597 -16.29 -7.39 -0.09
C SER A 597 -15.91 -7.62 1.37
N VAL A 598 -14.65 -7.34 1.74
CA VAL A 598 -14.16 -7.54 3.11
C VAL A 598 -13.74 -6.20 3.70
N GLY A 599 -14.50 -5.72 4.66
CA GLY A 599 -14.16 -4.56 5.48
C GLY A 599 -13.28 -4.97 6.66
N ILE A 600 -12.21 -4.23 6.89
CA ILE A 600 -11.29 -4.48 8.00
C ILE A 600 -11.54 -3.45 9.10
N VAL A 601 -11.80 -3.94 10.30
CA VAL A 601 -12.04 -3.07 11.46
C VAL A 601 -10.75 -2.36 11.85
N GLY A 602 -10.87 -1.06 12.14
CA GLY A 602 -9.83 -0.23 12.70
C GLY A 602 -10.35 0.57 13.89
N ARG A 603 -9.45 1.01 14.77
CA ARG A 603 -9.77 1.90 15.90
C ARG A 603 -9.08 3.24 15.70
N ILE A 604 -9.83 4.33 15.80
CA ILE A 604 -9.26 5.68 15.69
C ILE A 604 -8.45 5.98 16.95
N ILE A 605 -7.18 6.37 16.78
CA ILE A 605 -6.32 6.77 17.90
C ILE A 605 -5.86 8.22 17.84
N GLY A 606 -6.10 8.91 16.73
CA GLY A 606 -5.72 10.30 16.56
C GLY A 606 -5.95 10.81 15.14
N TYR A 607 -5.47 12.01 14.88
CA TYR A 607 -5.73 12.75 13.66
C TYR A 607 -4.48 13.29 13.01
N THR A 608 -4.58 13.60 11.72
CA THR A 608 -3.52 14.23 10.93
C THR A 608 -4.09 15.37 10.08
N GLU A 609 -3.25 16.39 9.83
CA GLU A 609 -3.57 17.47 8.88
C GLU A 609 -3.41 17.05 7.42
N THR A 610 -2.76 15.91 7.16
CA THR A 610 -2.62 15.37 5.81
C THR A 610 -3.91 14.66 5.36
N HIS A 611 -4.03 14.44 4.05
CA HIS A 611 -5.19 13.73 3.47
C HIS A 611 -5.02 12.20 3.48
N VAL A 612 -4.28 11.69 4.46
CA VAL A 612 -3.84 10.28 4.53
C VAL A 612 -4.46 9.58 5.73
N CYS A 613 -4.93 8.37 5.52
CA CYS A 613 -5.24 7.42 6.57
C CYS A 613 -3.99 6.57 6.84
N PHE A 614 -3.34 6.79 7.98
CA PHE A 614 -2.23 5.97 8.42
C PHE A 614 -2.74 4.74 9.19
N GLY A 615 -2.13 3.61 8.89
CA GLY A 615 -2.38 2.36 9.59
C GLY A 615 -1.17 1.43 9.44
N THR A 616 -1.14 0.34 10.19
CA THR A 616 -0.05 -0.62 10.06
C THR A 616 -0.02 -1.22 8.66
N PRO A 617 1.17 -1.62 8.16
CA PRO A 617 1.27 -2.36 6.90
C PRO A 617 0.34 -3.58 6.85
N ASN A 618 0.16 -4.27 7.98
CA ASN A 618 -0.74 -5.43 8.09
C ASN A 618 -2.21 -5.05 7.89
N TRP A 619 -2.66 -3.93 8.45
CA TRP A 619 -4.03 -3.44 8.27
C TRP A 619 -4.33 -3.09 6.81
N HIS A 620 -3.39 -2.43 6.12
CA HIS A 620 -3.52 -2.13 4.69
C HIS A 620 -3.49 -3.40 3.82
N SER A 621 -2.59 -4.34 4.12
CA SER A 621 -2.50 -5.62 3.42
C SER A 621 -3.76 -6.47 3.58
N ALA A 622 -4.37 -6.47 4.77
CA ALA A 622 -5.64 -7.17 5.02
C ALA A 622 -6.78 -6.64 4.14
N LYS A 623 -6.78 -5.36 3.81
CA LYS A 623 -7.71 -4.75 2.85
C LYS A 623 -7.39 -5.07 1.38
N ARG A 624 -6.31 -5.80 1.10
CA ARG A 624 -5.79 -6.06 -0.26
C ARG A 624 -5.49 -4.78 -1.03
N ARG A 625 -4.90 -3.79 -0.37
CA ARG A 625 -4.67 -2.47 -0.95
C ARG A 625 -3.22 -2.05 -0.87
N ASP A 626 -2.73 -1.46 -1.95
CA ASP A 626 -1.42 -0.82 -2.03
C ASP A 626 -1.44 0.56 -1.37
N ALA A 627 -0.29 0.96 -0.84
CA ALA A 627 -0.08 2.27 -0.24
C ALA A 627 0.70 3.22 -1.16
N ASP A 628 0.38 3.24 -2.46
CA ASP A 628 1.07 4.04 -3.48
C ASP A 628 0.23 5.22 -4.00
N GLY A 629 -0.62 5.77 -3.16
CA GLY A 629 -1.55 6.85 -3.48
C GLY A 629 -2.99 6.37 -3.71
N ASP A 630 -3.26 5.10 -3.47
CA ASP A 630 -4.61 4.57 -3.51
C ASP A 630 -5.42 5.01 -2.27
N ALA A 631 -6.68 5.33 -2.49
CA ALA A 631 -7.61 5.72 -1.43
C ALA A 631 -8.60 4.61 -1.15
N ASP A 632 -8.89 4.40 0.13
CA ASP A 632 -9.93 3.49 0.62
C ASP A 632 -11.05 4.24 1.29
N SER A 633 -12.22 3.61 1.36
CA SER A 633 -13.36 4.13 2.11
C SER A 633 -13.24 3.82 3.60
N ILE A 634 -13.48 4.81 4.40
CA ILE A 634 -13.62 4.74 5.86
C ILE A 634 -15.07 4.98 6.22
N MET A 635 -15.64 4.16 7.08
CA MET A 635 -16.99 4.31 7.60
C MET A 635 -17.07 3.89 9.07
N LEU A 636 -18.03 4.42 9.82
CA LEU A 636 -18.26 3.97 11.19
C LEU A 636 -18.77 2.51 11.22
N LEU A 637 -18.30 1.72 12.17
CA LEU A 637 -18.73 0.34 12.32
C LEU A 637 -20.26 0.26 12.52
N MET A 638 -20.82 1.12 13.37
CA MET A 638 -22.26 1.14 13.65
C MET A 638 -23.08 1.55 12.40
N ASP A 639 -22.56 2.43 11.54
CA ASP A 639 -23.23 2.79 10.29
C ASP A 639 -23.34 1.58 9.36
N SER A 640 -22.25 0.81 9.25
CA SER A 640 -22.26 -0.44 8.48
C SER A 640 -23.26 -1.45 9.04
N LEU A 641 -23.33 -1.62 10.36
CA LEU A 641 -24.26 -2.55 10.99
C LEU A 641 -25.73 -2.12 10.87
N LEU A 642 -26.01 -0.81 10.92
CA LEU A 642 -27.36 -0.27 10.96
C LEU A 642 -27.97 0.03 9.58
N ASN A 643 -27.15 0.52 8.65
CA ASN A 643 -27.64 1.11 7.39
C ASN A 643 -27.27 0.31 6.14
N PHE A 644 -26.24 -0.54 6.20
CA PHE A 644 -25.91 -1.42 5.09
C PHE A 644 -27.08 -2.36 4.77
N SER A 645 -27.43 -2.46 3.48
CA SER A 645 -28.45 -3.40 3.04
C SER A 645 -28.18 -3.93 1.64
N ARG A 646 -28.15 -5.26 1.51
CA ARG A 646 -28.13 -5.94 0.20
C ARG A 646 -29.39 -5.67 -0.62
N GLN A 647 -30.48 -5.25 0.02
CA GLN A 647 -31.71 -4.87 -0.67
C GLN A 647 -31.58 -3.57 -1.47
N PHE A 648 -30.51 -2.80 -1.27
CA PHE A 648 -30.20 -1.61 -2.05
C PHE A 648 -29.21 -1.91 -3.17
N LEU A 649 -28.29 -2.86 -2.98
CA LEU A 649 -27.22 -3.18 -3.91
C LEU A 649 -27.71 -3.94 -5.14
N SER A 650 -27.02 -3.73 -6.28
CA SER A 650 -27.19 -4.58 -7.45
C SER A 650 -26.72 -6.02 -7.17
N ASP A 651 -27.41 -7.00 -7.77
CA ASP A 651 -27.02 -8.43 -7.71
C ASP A 651 -25.86 -8.74 -8.67
N LYS A 652 -25.41 -7.78 -9.47
CA LYS A 652 -24.24 -7.91 -10.33
C LYS A 652 -22.96 -7.94 -9.49
N ILE A 653 -21.93 -8.63 -9.99
CA ILE A 653 -20.64 -8.84 -9.32
C ILE A 653 -20.07 -7.53 -8.74
N GLY A 654 -20.05 -6.44 -9.50
CA GLY A 654 -19.55 -5.14 -9.03
C GLY A 654 -20.35 -4.54 -7.86
N GLY A 655 -21.65 -4.86 -7.70
CA GLY A 655 -22.44 -4.46 -6.53
C GLY A 655 -22.09 -5.29 -5.29
N LEU A 656 -21.85 -6.58 -5.46
CA LEU A 656 -21.47 -7.49 -4.37
C LEU A 656 -20.07 -7.21 -3.86
N MET A 657 -19.13 -6.86 -4.75
CA MET A 657 -17.73 -6.60 -4.40
C MET A 657 -17.49 -5.29 -3.63
N ASP A 658 -18.42 -4.36 -3.63
CA ASP A 658 -18.30 -3.09 -2.88
C ASP A 658 -19.06 -3.13 -1.54
N ALA A 659 -19.47 -4.29 -1.10
CA ALA A 659 -20.23 -4.47 0.14
C ALA A 659 -19.29 -4.75 1.33
N PRO A 660 -19.41 -4.03 2.45
CA PRO A 660 -18.71 -4.38 3.68
C PRO A 660 -19.39 -5.62 4.30
N LEU A 661 -18.70 -6.71 4.33
CA LEU A 661 -19.17 -7.96 4.97
C LEU A 661 -18.51 -8.17 6.30
#